data_a81656d211256e5b05fbcecd8e839856
#
_entry.id   a81656d211256e5b05fbcecd8e839856
#
_cell.length_a   1.000
_cell.length_b   1.000
_cell.length_c   1.000
_cell.angle_alpha   90.00
_cell.angle_beta   90.00
_cell.angle_gamma   90.00
#
_symmetry.space_group_name_H-M   'P 1'
#
loop_
_entity.id
_entity.type
_entity.pdbx_description
1 polymer ?
#
loop_
_entity_poly.entity_id
_entity_poly.type
_entity_poly.pdbx_seq_one_letter_code
_entity_poly.pdbx_strand_id
1 'polypeptide(L)'
;MKKTLSVVLFVILLSGLFLPAFAEDASAGIDYTTGTPWLCSFLDGNVTADTKAPDLSEDFYLACNIEGLRNLQIPEGYSYYGPQDEPAVQLDEDIMKLFTSETEAGSHDAQLALNLYSLYMDWDSRNAVGTAPLKKLTDEVERIDSLEALTEYLGNTPVEDQLFTLFKVEIFPGLDDSSVNVLDIQPSDLALEDSAEYQNLSSLGKVKKDAAEALVSRILGKLGYTEEEAAAKFGNCLSFEAQLASVMISESDKRKPDYYQKINNHYTRQQLTEAQGNVPLLSFLEKAEGYPETDSNILEEPDWLAKLNCLYTEENLGLIRDYLIVHGVIDNADSLDRECFEWKIVYDNAIKGIVGDRSDELVISTLMTEKLKWPVARLYCERYLNQNDKDRISVLIDEVISEYHGIIEEADFLTDETKAAAISKLETIDKQVLWPDDWSKYDSRDLEIASSADGGTLWEAVKSIVRYDTDQSVRRFSEPVDKDWWYFVPNTFNCGYDPQSNSIWIFGAFARGDIYNAEMNDEDLYARLGMVIGHEISHAFDSTGAQFDQDGNMKQWWTDEDWAAFSERNEKLNEYFKKIHPWEGQDLAENKTGEACADMSGMKCMLRMAAKKDGFDYDRFFRSYADFWMEKGTLTITYIYCDDEHPLPYLRVNCTLQQFDQFLDFYGIKEGDKMYLAPEDRVNIW
;
A
#
# COMPACT_ATOMS: atom_id res chain seq x y z
N MET A 1 26.98 23.53 52.69
CA MET A 1 27.66 22.34 52.15
C MET A 1 27.02 22.00 50.83
N LYS A 2 27.68 22.39 49.76
CA LYS A 2 27.22 22.18 48.38
C LYS A 2 27.53 20.74 47.99
N LYS A 3 26.52 19.96 47.57
CA LYS A 3 26.74 18.68 46.88
C LYS A 3 26.70 18.96 45.37
N THR A 4 27.84 18.85 44.80
CA THR A 4 28.08 18.83 43.36
C THR A 4 27.53 17.51 42.78
N LEU A 5 26.53 17.60 41.91
CA LEU A 5 26.04 16.50 41.11
C LEU A 5 26.93 16.45 39.84
N SER A 6 27.78 15.47 39.75
CA SER A 6 28.53 15.18 38.50
C SER A 6 27.55 14.57 37.51
N VAL A 7 27.20 15.32 36.50
CA VAL A 7 26.58 14.79 35.28
C VAL A 7 27.69 14.14 34.47
N VAL A 8 27.73 12.82 34.47
CA VAL A 8 28.54 12.07 33.51
C VAL A 8 27.81 12.12 32.20
N LEU A 9 28.29 12.99 31.32
CA LEU A 9 27.89 13.01 29.91
C LEU A 9 28.45 11.74 29.26
N PHE A 10 27.63 10.72 29.12
CA PHE A 10 27.94 9.61 28.19
C PHE A 10 27.76 10.16 26.76
N VAL A 11 28.84 10.64 26.18
CA VAL A 11 28.93 10.82 24.75
C VAL A 11 29.05 9.41 24.16
N ILE A 12 27.90 8.84 23.82
CA ILE A 12 27.88 7.69 22.91
C ILE A 12 28.34 8.25 21.57
N LEU A 13 29.59 7.98 21.22
CA LEU A 13 30.05 8.01 19.86
C LEU A 13 29.24 6.95 19.10
N LEU A 14 28.05 7.32 18.65
CA LEU A 14 27.41 6.74 17.51
C LEU A 14 28.37 6.98 16.35
N SER A 15 29.22 5.98 16.07
CA SER A 15 29.88 5.88 14.78
C SER A 15 28.77 5.72 13.75
N GLY A 16 28.30 6.88 13.30
CA GLY A 16 27.24 7.01 12.30
C GLY A 16 27.68 6.34 11.02
N LEU A 17 27.19 5.15 10.80
CA LEU A 17 26.85 4.74 9.47
C LEU A 17 25.44 5.32 9.22
N PHE A 18 25.37 6.62 8.88
CA PHE A 18 24.34 7.12 8.02
C PHE A 18 24.42 6.24 6.78
N LEU A 19 23.41 5.40 6.53
CA LEU A 19 23.13 4.99 5.17
C LEU A 19 22.91 6.31 4.45
N PRO A 20 23.69 6.64 3.39
CA PRO A 20 23.49 7.88 2.70
C PRO A 20 22.04 7.89 2.23
N ALA A 21 21.29 8.91 2.64
CA ALA A 21 20.08 9.27 1.93
C ALA A 21 20.42 9.22 0.45
N PHE A 22 19.67 8.48 -0.32
CA PHE A 22 19.82 8.16 -1.75
C PHE A 22 21.21 8.55 -2.28
N ALA A 23 22.10 7.58 -2.40
CA ALA A 23 23.53 7.80 -2.52
C ALA A 23 23.84 9.11 -3.26
N GLU A 24 24.47 10.08 -2.59
CA GLU A 24 25.03 11.29 -3.23
C GLU A 24 25.86 10.96 -4.48
N ASP A 25 26.34 9.73 -4.59
CA ASP A 25 27.13 9.24 -5.73
C ASP A 25 26.28 8.86 -6.97
N ALA A 26 25.01 8.47 -6.84
CA ALA A 26 24.15 8.13 -7.99
C ALA A 26 23.49 9.38 -8.61
N SER A 27 23.29 10.45 -7.83
CA SER A 27 22.70 11.72 -8.26
C SER A 27 23.74 12.77 -8.71
N ALA A 28 25.03 12.50 -8.62
CA ALA A 28 26.07 13.45 -8.98
C ALA A 28 25.99 13.82 -10.47
N GLY A 29 25.36 14.97 -10.74
CA GLY A 29 25.25 15.55 -12.09
C GLY A 29 23.84 15.56 -12.68
N ILE A 30 22.81 15.04 -12.00
CA ILE A 30 21.41 15.15 -12.45
C ILE A 30 20.87 16.54 -12.08
N ASP A 31 20.30 17.24 -13.05
CA ASP A 31 19.60 18.49 -12.83
C ASP A 31 18.09 18.21 -12.75
N TYR A 32 17.57 18.12 -11.54
CA TYR A 32 16.15 17.83 -11.27
C TYR A 32 15.20 18.98 -11.63
N THR A 33 15.72 20.13 -12.08
CA THR A 33 14.91 21.29 -12.47
C THR A 33 14.55 21.32 -13.96
N THR A 34 14.94 20.29 -14.72
CA THR A 34 14.77 20.22 -16.20
C THR A 34 13.44 19.60 -16.65
N GLY A 35 12.46 19.53 -15.76
CA GLY A 35 11.15 18.93 -16.05
C GLY A 35 10.43 19.50 -17.28
N THR A 36 9.75 18.63 -18.02
CA THR A 36 9.02 18.98 -19.23
C THR A 36 7.61 18.32 -19.20
N PRO A 37 6.52 19.05 -19.46
CA PRO A 37 6.45 20.50 -19.75
C PRO A 37 6.60 21.40 -18.52
N TRP A 38 6.50 20.85 -17.30
CA TRP A 38 6.53 21.58 -16.03
C TRP A 38 7.69 21.15 -15.14
N LEU A 39 8.04 22.00 -14.19
CA LEU A 39 8.97 21.68 -13.12
C LEU A 39 8.36 20.56 -12.23
N CYS A 40 9.17 19.56 -11.89
CA CYS A 40 8.77 18.60 -10.84
C CYS A 40 8.74 19.30 -9.47
N SER A 41 7.65 19.98 -9.19
CA SER A 41 7.47 20.77 -7.97
C SER A 41 7.16 19.92 -6.72
N PHE A 42 6.91 18.62 -6.90
CA PHE A 42 6.78 17.66 -5.82
C PHE A 42 8.14 17.38 -5.14
N LEU A 43 9.23 17.29 -5.90
CA LEU A 43 10.55 17.03 -5.33
C LEU A 43 10.98 18.18 -4.41
N ASP A 44 11.24 17.88 -3.13
CA ASP A 44 11.70 18.88 -2.18
C ASP A 44 13.03 19.50 -2.64
N GLY A 45 13.14 20.82 -2.48
CA GLY A 45 14.27 21.59 -2.98
C GLY A 45 14.10 22.15 -4.40
N ASN A 46 13.18 21.66 -5.24
CA ASN A 46 12.93 22.21 -6.58
C ASN A 46 12.18 23.56 -6.53
N VAL A 47 11.32 23.76 -5.54
CA VAL A 47 10.65 25.06 -5.32
C VAL A 47 11.35 25.82 -4.22
N THR A 48 12.08 26.87 -4.59
CA THR A 48 12.90 27.69 -3.70
C THR A 48 12.39 29.13 -3.60
N ALA A 49 12.99 29.94 -2.75
CA ALA A 49 12.69 31.37 -2.67
C ALA A 49 12.96 32.12 -4.00
N ASP A 50 13.87 31.61 -4.82
CA ASP A 50 14.23 32.22 -6.12
C ASP A 50 13.36 31.70 -7.28
N THR A 51 12.58 30.62 -7.10
CA THR A 51 11.64 30.11 -8.10
C THR A 51 10.57 31.16 -8.36
N LYS A 52 10.40 31.56 -9.63
CA LYS A 52 9.39 32.56 -10.01
C LYS A 52 8.02 31.90 -10.12
N ALA A 53 6.99 32.57 -9.60
CA ALA A 53 5.61 32.16 -9.84
C ALA A 53 5.31 32.19 -11.34
N PRO A 54 4.89 31.09 -11.95
CA PRO A 54 4.39 31.12 -13.33
C PRO A 54 3.02 31.79 -13.41
N ASP A 55 2.62 32.16 -14.63
CA ASP A 55 1.22 32.50 -14.88
C ASP A 55 0.33 31.24 -14.78
N LEU A 56 -0.96 31.40 -14.44
CA LEU A 56 -1.91 30.29 -14.36
C LEU A 56 -2.03 29.49 -15.67
N SER A 57 -1.79 30.14 -16.80
CA SER A 57 -1.81 29.53 -18.13
C SER A 57 -0.55 28.74 -18.46
N GLU A 58 0.55 28.92 -17.70
CA GLU A 58 1.83 28.21 -17.92
C GLU A 58 1.95 26.96 -17.05
N ASP A 59 1.59 27.06 -15.76
CA ASP A 59 1.61 25.98 -14.78
C ASP A 59 0.60 26.30 -13.67
N PHE A 60 -0.60 25.74 -13.78
CA PHE A 60 -1.69 26.07 -12.87
C PHE A 60 -1.40 25.62 -11.44
N TYR A 61 -0.90 24.38 -11.29
CA TYR A 61 -0.58 23.84 -9.97
C TYR A 61 0.47 24.71 -9.25
N LEU A 62 1.61 24.97 -9.90
CA LEU A 62 2.66 25.76 -9.28
C LEU A 62 2.25 27.22 -9.05
N ALA A 63 1.48 27.81 -9.98
CA ALA A 63 0.97 29.17 -9.80
C ALA A 63 0.05 29.31 -8.58
N CYS A 64 -0.79 28.31 -8.30
CA CYS A 64 -1.65 28.28 -7.12
C CYS A 64 -0.87 28.03 -5.83
N ASN A 65 0.12 27.15 -5.86
CA ASN A 65 0.71 26.52 -4.67
C ASN A 65 2.10 27.03 -4.31
N ILE A 66 2.72 27.91 -5.10
CA ILE A 66 4.13 28.29 -4.94
C ILE A 66 4.48 28.83 -3.56
N GLU A 67 3.61 29.64 -2.94
CA GLU A 67 3.87 30.17 -1.59
C GLU A 67 3.72 29.09 -0.53
N GLY A 68 2.75 28.18 -0.69
CA GLY A 68 2.59 27.02 0.15
C GLY A 68 3.83 26.11 0.04
N LEU A 69 4.21 25.73 -1.18
CA LEU A 69 5.35 24.85 -1.41
C LEU A 69 6.69 25.43 -0.91
N ARG A 70 6.90 26.74 -0.96
CA ARG A 70 8.10 27.36 -0.38
C ARG A 70 8.21 27.20 1.12
N ASN A 71 7.08 27.22 1.81
CA ASN A 71 7.00 27.18 3.26
C ASN A 71 6.74 25.78 3.83
N LEU A 72 6.20 24.87 3.00
CA LEU A 72 5.93 23.51 3.38
C LEU A 72 7.23 22.79 3.75
N GLN A 73 7.19 22.06 4.85
CA GLN A 73 8.29 21.22 5.30
C GLN A 73 7.76 19.83 5.55
N ILE A 74 8.48 18.82 5.10
CA ILE A 74 8.19 17.43 5.41
C ILE A 74 8.48 17.23 6.91
N PRO A 75 7.50 16.82 7.72
CA PRO A 75 7.73 16.55 9.15
C PRO A 75 8.76 15.43 9.35
N GLU A 76 9.47 15.45 10.47
CA GLU A 76 10.33 14.34 10.85
C GLU A 76 9.51 13.04 10.96
N GLY A 77 10.02 11.97 10.40
CA GLY A 77 9.33 10.68 10.38
C GLY A 77 8.46 10.42 9.15
N TYR A 78 8.41 11.34 8.21
CA TYR A 78 7.66 11.20 6.95
C TYR A 78 8.57 11.33 5.73
N SER A 79 8.15 10.76 4.59
CA SER A 79 8.87 10.86 3.31
C SER A 79 8.28 11.89 2.36
N TYR A 80 7.04 12.29 2.57
CA TYR A 80 6.29 13.32 1.84
C TYR A 80 5.28 13.99 2.76
N TYR A 81 4.78 15.15 2.37
CA TYR A 81 3.76 15.86 3.13
C TYR A 81 3.10 16.98 2.34
N GLY A 82 1.81 17.15 2.53
CA GLY A 82 0.97 18.23 2.07
C GLY A 82 -0.29 18.39 2.95
N PRO A 83 -1.19 19.35 2.66
CA PRO A 83 -2.42 19.54 3.42
C PRO A 83 -3.34 18.32 3.44
N GLN A 84 -3.36 17.54 2.36
CA GLN A 84 -4.14 16.29 2.32
C GLN A 84 -3.61 15.21 3.27
N ASP A 85 -2.33 15.29 3.70
CA ASP A 85 -1.70 14.32 4.59
C ASP A 85 -1.85 14.67 6.07
N GLU A 86 -2.36 15.87 6.38
CA GLU A 86 -2.63 16.27 7.77
C GLU A 86 -3.51 15.25 8.52
N PRO A 87 -4.56 14.66 7.92
CA PRO A 87 -5.33 13.59 8.57
C PRO A 87 -4.50 12.32 8.84
N ALA A 88 -3.47 12.01 8.06
CA ALA A 88 -2.57 10.88 8.33
C ALA A 88 -1.68 11.16 9.54
N VAL A 89 -1.11 12.38 9.64
CA VAL A 89 -0.35 12.82 10.82
C VAL A 89 -1.24 12.84 12.06
N GLN A 90 -2.46 13.33 11.93
CA GLN A 90 -3.45 13.33 13.00
C GLN A 90 -3.86 11.90 13.41
N LEU A 91 -3.96 10.96 12.46
CA LEU A 91 -4.20 9.55 12.75
C LEU A 91 -3.11 8.98 13.64
N ASP A 92 -1.84 9.20 13.30
CA ASP A 92 -0.70 8.73 14.10
C ASP A 92 -0.78 9.27 15.54
N GLU A 93 -1.08 10.56 15.70
CA GLU A 93 -1.29 11.16 17.01
C GLU A 93 -2.48 10.57 17.77
N ASP A 94 -3.60 10.37 17.08
CA ASP A 94 -4.82 9.83 17.67
C ASP A 94 -4.61 8.38 18.14
N ILE A 95 -3.92 7.55 17.32
CA ILE A 95 -3.54 6.18 17.70
C ILE A 95 -2.59 6.19 18.92
N MET A 96 -1.57 7.06 18.94
CA MET A 96 -0.69 7.20 20.10
C MET A 96 -1.49 7.57 21.36
N LYS A 97 -2.44 8.49 21.26
CA LYS A 97 -3.30 8.91 22.39
C LYS A 97 -4.16 7.75 22.92
N LEU A 98 -4.68 6.89 22.02
CA LEU A 98 -5.42 5.69 22.44
C LEU A 98 -4.61 4.81 23.40
N PHE A 99 -3.31 4.67 23.19
CA PHE A 99 -2.47 3.79 24.02
C PHE A 99 -1.88 4.48 25.26
N THR A 100 -1.67 5.80 25.19
CA THR A 100 -0.95 6.53 26.25
C THR A 100 -1.85 7.18 27.29
N SER A 101 -3.08 7.58 26.94
CA SER A 101 -3.88 8.42 27.84
C SER A 101 -5.40 8.28 27.74
N GLU A 102 -5.96 7.73 26.67
CA GLU A 102 -7.37 7.82 26.39
C GLU A 102 -8.15 6.51 26.55
N THR A 103 -7.47 5.36 26.47
CA THR A 103 -8.12 4.07 26.56
C THR A 103 -8.18 3.60 28.02
N GLU A 104 -9.41 3.35 28.50
CA GLU A 104 -9.65 2.62 29.74
C GLU A 104 -9.84 1.13 29.38
N ALA A 105 -9.32 0.23 30.21
CA ALA A 105 -9.44 -1.22 30.03
C ALA A 105 -10.90 -1.73 30.29
N GLY A 106 -11.86 -1.11 29.58
CA GLY A 106 -13.29 -1.40 29.72
C GLY A 106 -13.83 -2.46 28.77
N SER A 107 -13.12 -2.72 27.65
CA SER A 107 -13.48 -3.74 26.68
C SER A 107 -12.32 -4.72 26.47
N HIS A 108 -12.63 -5.87 25.84
CA HIS A 108 -11.60 -6.85 25.49
C HIS A 108 -10.58 -6.28 24.51
N ASP A 109 -11.04 -5.57 23.46
CA ASP A 109 -10.16 -4.92 22.49
C ASP A 109 -9.21 -3.91 23.15
N ALA A 110 -9.73 -3.10 24.09
CA ALA A 110 -8.90 -2.17 24.86
C ALA A 110 -7.85 -2.90 25.70
N GLN A 111 -8.21 -4.03 26.32
CA GLN A 111 -7.26 -4.82 27.10
C GLN A 111 -6.17 -5.43 26.22
N LEU A 112 -6.52 -5.98 25.04
CA LEU A 112 -5.55 -6.48 24.08
C LEU A 112 -4.57 -5.39 23.66
N ALA A 113 -5.08 -4.21 23.28
CA ALA A 113 -4.29 -3.07 22.85
C ALA A 113 -3.33 -2.58 23.94
N LEU A 114 -3.82 -2.38 25.16
CA LEU A 114 -2.99 -1.93 26.30
C LEU A 114 -1.93 -2.99 26.67
N ASN A 115 -2.28 -4.27 26.67
CA ASN A 115 -1.34 -5.34 26.96
C ASN A 115 -0.22 -5.37 25.92
N LEU A 116 -0.56 -5.37 24.62
CA LEU A 116 0.45 -5.41 23.55
C LEU A 116 1.34 -4.15 23.58
N TYR A 117 0.74 -2.95 23.73
CA TYR A 117 1.50 -1.71 23.84
C TYR A 117 2.48 -1.75 25.01
N SER A 118 2.02 -2.23 26.19
CA SER A 118 2.89 -2.36 27.36
C SER A 118 4.06 -3.30 27.13
N LEU A 119 3.85 -4.41 26.37
CA LEU A 119 4.90 -5.35 26.02
C LEU A 119 5.92 -4.74 25.04
N TYR A 120 5.46 -3.95 24.06
CA TYR A 120 6.34 -3.22 23.15
C TYR A 120 7.23 -2.21 23.90
N MET A 121 6.67 -1.50 24.88
CA MET A 121 7.36 -0.46 25.66
C MET A 121 8.19 -1.00 26.84
N ASP A 122 8.05 -2.26 27.22
CA ASP A 122 8.81 -2.88 28.30
C ASP A 122 10.23 -3.27 27.85
N TRP A 123 11.06 -2.25 27.64
CA TRP A 123 12.45 -2.43 27.22
C TRP A 123 13.30 -3.25 28.17
N ASP A 124 13.01 -3.21 29.47
CA ASP A 124 13.74 -4.01 30.46
C ASP A 124 13.51 -5.51 30.24
N SER A 125 12.24 -5.91 30.08
CA SER A 125 11.88 -7.31 29.77
C SER A 125 12.37 -7.72 28.39
N ARG A 126 12.19 -6.88 27.36
CA ARG A 126 12.66 -7.16 25.99
C ARG A 126 14.17 -7.35 25.94
N ASN A 127 14.94 -6.47 26.59
CA ASN A 127 16.39 -6.59 26.66
C ASN A 127 16.85 -7.83 27.47
N ALA A 128 16.08 -8.23 28.48
CA ALA A 128 16.38 -9.44 29.26
C ALA A 128 16.15 -10.72 28.43
N VAL A 129 15.11 -10.73 27.57
CA VAL A 129 14.85 -11.82 26.60
C VAL A 129 15.88 -11.81 25.46
N GLY A 130 16.22 -10.60 24.99
CA GLY A 130 17.20 -10.39 23.92
C GLY A 130 16.80 -11.07 22.62
N THR A 131 17.79 -11.65 21.95
CA THR A 131 17.59 -12.39 20.69
C THR A 131 17.33 -13.90 20.89
N ALA A 132 17.13 -14.36 22.11
CA ALA A 132 17.03 -15.80 22.40
C ALA A 132 15.89 -16.52 21.65
N PRO A 133 14.68 -15.93 21.48
CA PRO A 133 13.61 -16.56 20.72
C PRO A 133 13.97 -16.76 19.24
N LEU A 134 14.50 -15.71 18.59
CA LEU A 134 14.94 -15.76 17.20
C LEU A 134 16.09 -16.76 17.03
N LYS A 135 17.05 -16.74 17.97
CA LYS A 135 18.17 -17.70 17.95
C LYS A 135 17.69 -19.15 18.02
N LYS A 136 16.66 -19.43 18.82
CA LYS A 136 16.08 -20.78 18.89
C LYS A 136 15.58 -21.25 17.52
N LEU A 137 14.78 -20.44 16.84
CA LEU A 137 14.25 -20.78 15.50
C LEU A 137 15.35 -20.86 14.44
N THR A 138 16.33 -19.94 14.48
CA THR A 138 17.49 -19.98 13.59
C THR A 138 18.30 -21.26 13.80
N ASP A 139 18.56 -21.67 15.06
CA ASP A 139 19.27 -22.92 15.39
C ASP A 139 18.47 -24.17 14.98
N GLU A 140 17.13 -24.11 14.98
CA GLU A 140 16.27 -25.19 14.47
C GLU A 140 16.45 -25.35 12.96
N VAL A 141 16.37 -24.24 12.19
CA VAL A 141 16.59 -24.25 10.73
C VAL A 141 18.02 -24.73 10.40
N GLU A 142 19.04 -24.29 11.14
CA GLU A 142 20.42 -24.72 10.92
C GLU A 142 20.62 -26.22 11.12
N ARG A 143 19.86 -26.89 12.01
CA ARG A 143 19.93 -28.32 12.26
C ARG A 143 19.23 -29.17 11.20
N ILE A 144 18.51 -28.57 10.28
CA ILE A 144 17.88 -29.28 9.17
C ILE A 144 18.99 -29.78 8.24
N ASP A 145 19.25 -31.07 8.24
CA ASP A 145 20.39 -31.71 7.55
C ASP A 145 19.99 -32.53 6.32
N SER A 146 18.70 -32.56 5.99
CA SER A 146 18.16 -33.28 4.84
C SER A 146 16.90 -32.59 4.26
N LEU A 147 16.61 -32.85 2.99
CA LEU A 147 15.41 -32.36 2.34
C LEU A 147 14.15 -32.95 3.00
N GLU A 148 14.21 -34.18 3.51
CA GLU A 148 13.11 -34.80 4.25
C GLU A 148 12.80 -34.02 5.55
N ALA A 149 13.81 -33.61 6.31
CA ALA A 149 13.65 -32.80 7.51
C ALA A 149 13.14 -31.40 7.19
N LEU A 150 13.57 -30.79 6.08
CA LEU A 150 13.04 -29.52 5.62
C LEU A 150 11.57 -29.62 5.22
N THR A 151 11.20 -30.69 4.50
CA THR A 151 9.82 -30.97 4.09
C THR A 151 8.91 -31.15 5.31
N GLU A 152 9.37 -31.84 6.35
CA GLU A 152 8.65 -32.01 7.61
C GLU A 152 8.51 -30.67 8.35
N TYR A 153 9.56 -29.88 8.42
CA TYR A 153 9.53 -28.54 9.06
C TYR A 153 8.54 -27.61 8.38
N LEU A 154 8.65 -27.42 7.08
CA LEU A 154 7.80 -26.49 6.32
C LEU A 154 6.35 -26.96 6.21
N GLY A 155 6.14 -28.27 6.10
CA GLY A 155 4.81 -28.82 5.84
C GLY A 155 3.99 -29.12 7.09
N ASN A 156 4.61 -29.33 8.25
CA ASN A 156 3.90 -29.82 9.44
C ASN A 156 4.09 -28.97 10.71
N THR A 157 5.05 -28.03 10.73
CA THR A 157 5.18 -27.08 11.84
C THR A 157 4.13 -25.96 11.65
N PRO A 158 3.31 -25.62 12.66
CA PRO A 158 2.42 -24.47 12.57
C PRO A 158 3.15 -23.19 12.19
N VAL A 159 2.52 -22.34 11.37
CA VAL A 159 3.19 -21.15 10.82
C VAL A 159 3.74 -20.21 11.88
N GLU A 160 3.04 -20.05 13.01
CA GLU A 160 3.49 -19.25 14.16
C GLU A 160 4.74 -19.79 14.85
N ASP A 161 5.11 -21.05 14.59
CA ASP A 161 6.32 -21.72 15.10
C ASP A 161 7.43 -21.83 14.05
N GLN A 162 7.18 -21.42 12.79
CA GLN A 162 8.20 -21.37 11.75
C GLN A 162 9.00 -20.07 11.82
N LEU A 163 10.25 -20.11 11.36
CA LEU A 163 11.10 -18.93 11.25
C LEU A 163 10.65 -18.03 10.10
N PHE A 164 10.33 -18.64 8.97
CA PHE A 164 9.79 -18.03 7.75
C PHE A 164 9.20 -19.14 6.85
N THR A 165 8.38 -18.77 5.87
CA THR A 165 7.72 -19.72 4.96
C THR A 165 8.14 -19.53 3.50
N LEU A 166 7.93 -20.55 2.68
CA LEU A 166 8.15 -20.46 1.22
C LEU A 166 6.91 -20.02 0.44
N PHE A 167 5.76 -19.92 1.13
CA PHE A 167 4.47 -19.68 0.53
C PHE A 167 3.74 -18.57 1.28
N LYS A 168 2.96 -17.81 0.55
CA LYS A 168 1.96 -16.89 1.10
C LYS A 168 0.59 -17.39 0.65
N VAL A 169 -0.39 -17.37 1.54
CA VAL A 169 -1.76 -17.83 1.27
C VAL A 169 -2.72 -16.77 1.76
N GLU A 170 -3.62 -16.38 0.87
CA GLU A 170 -4.68 -15.44 1.19
C GLU A 170 -6.04 -16.04 0.78
N ILE A 171 -7.13 -15.41 1.24
CA ILE A 171 -8.49 -15.85 0.91
C ILE A 171 -9.19 -14.70 0.24
N PHE A 172 -9.64 -14.96 -1.00
CA PHE A 172 -10.43 -14.03 -1.77
C PHE A 172 -11.65 -14.72 -2.38
N PRO A 173 -12.68 -13.97 -2.78
CA PRO A 173 -13.68 -14.45 -3.72
C PRO A 173 -13.02 -14.88 -5.03
N GLY A 174 -13.47 -15.97 -5.63
CA GLY A 174 -12.91 -16.43 -6.91
C GLY A 174 -13.12 -15.40 -8.01
N LEU A 175 -12.11 -15.22 -8.87
CA LEU A 175 -12.17 -14.25 -9.96
C LEU A 175 -13.27 -14.59 -11.00
N ASP A 176 -13.50 -15.88 -11.30
CA ASP A 176 -14.54 -16.33 -12.23
C ASP A 176 -15.91 -16.55 -11.56
N ASP A 177 -15.91 -16.78 -10.25
CA ASP A 177 -17.11 -16.98 -9.43
C ASP A 177 -16.90 -16.36 -8.07
N SER A 178 -17.28 -15.10 -7.94
CA SER A 178 -17.18 -14.32 -6.71
C SER A 178 -18.07 -14.80 -5.56
N SER A 179 -18.87 -15.85 -5.75
CA SER A 179 -19.70 -16.46 -4.71
C SER A 179 -18.96 -17.53 -3.89
N VAL A 180 -17.75 -17.91 -4.30
CA VAL A 180 -16.94 -18.98 -3.68
C VAL A 180 -15.60 -18.42 -3.22
N ASN A 181 -15.21 -18.69 -1.96
CA ASN A 181 -13.86 -18.40 -1.50
C ASN A 181 -12.84 -19.35 -2.13
N VAL A 182 -11.69 -18.82 -2.53
CA VAL A 182 -10.56 -19.57 -3.03
C VAL A 182 -9.35 -19.39 -2.11
N LEU A 183 -8.49 -20.42 -2.03
CA LEU A 183 -7.15 -20.26 -1.49
C LEU A 183 -6.27 -19.70 -2.60
N ASP A 184 -5.80 -18.51 -2.40
CA ASP A 184 -4.89 -17.82 -3.29
C ASP A 184 -3.46 -18.06 -2.83
N ILE A 185 -2.69 -18.80 -3.65
CA ILE A 185 -1.34 -19.30 -3.34
C ILE A 185 -0.33 -18.48 -4.10
N GLN A 186 0.51 -17.79 -3.37
CA GLN A 186 1.47 -16.82 -3.87
C GLN A 186 2.90 -17.17 -3.46
N PRO A 187 3.93 -16.66 -4.17
CA PRO A 187 5.30 -16.62 -3.67
C PRO A 187 5.39 -15.85 -2.35
N SER A 188 6.30 -16.25 -1.48
CA SER A 188 6.72 -15.39 -0.36
C SER A 188 7.52 -14.19 -0.86
N ASP A 189 7.57 -13.15 -0.02
CA ASP A 189 8.23 -11.89 -0.33
C ASP A 189 9.73 -12.07 -0.65
N LEU A 190 10.28 -11.18 -1.46
CA LEU A 190 11.68 -11.10 -1.82
C LEU A 190 12.40 -10.04 -0.98
N ALA A 191 13.65 -10.23 -0.64
CA ALA A 191 14.45 -9.28 0.14
C ALA A 191 14.63 -7.91 -0.55
N LEU A 192 14.51 -7.85 -1.89
CA LEU A 192 14.53 -6.62 -2.68
C LEU A 192 13.14 -6.15 -3.10
N GLU A 193 12.07 -6.82 -2.63
CA GLU A 193 10.64 -6.53 -2.84
C GLU A 193 10.14 -6.69 -4.28
N ASP A 194 10.98 -6.51 -5.32
CA ASP A 194 10.58 -6.65 -6.73
C ASP A 194 11.50 -7.62 -7.46
N SER A 195 10.91 -8.54 -8.23
CA SER A 195 11.62 -9.50 -9.06
C SER A 195 12.53 -8.83 -10.12
N ALA A 196 12.16 -7.65 -10.62
CA ALA A 196 12.94 -6.88 -11.58
C ALA A 196 14.30 -6.44 -11.03
N GLU A 197 14.42 -6.19 -9.73
CA GLU A 197 15.65 -5.76 -9.07
C GLU A 197 16.76 -6.83 -9.10
N TYR A 198 16.40 -8.10 -9.24
CA TYR A 198 17.34 -9.21 -9.39
C TYR A 198 17.90 -9.35 -10.80
N GLN A 199 17.23 -8.76 -11.78
CA GLN A 199 17.68 -8.76 -13.17
C GLN A 199 18.47 -7.50 -13.51
N ASN A 200 18.02 -6.36 -13.01
CA ASN A 200 18.63 -5.05 -13.24
C ASN A 200 18.45 -4.17 -12.00
N LEU A 201 19.46 -4.19 -11.13
CA LEU A 201 19.43 -3.47 -9.86
C LEU A 201 19.34 -1.95 -10.09
N SER A 202 18.21 -1.37 -9.74
CA SER A 202 17.96 0.07 -9.81
C SER A 202 18.68 0.83 -8.68
N SER A 203 18.62 2.16 -8.71
CA SER A 203 19.11 2.98 -7.60
C SER A 203 18.31 2.70 -6.31
N LEU A 204 16.99 2.51 -6.43
CA LEU A 204 16.12 2.14 -5.30
C LEU A 204 16.41 0.73 -4.81
N GLY A 205 16.55 -0.23 -5.72
CA GLY A 205 16.93 -1.61 -5.37
C GLY A 205 18.28 -1.68 -4.66
N LYS A 206 19.23 -0.80 -5.03
CA LYS A 206 20.50 -0.71 -4.29
C LYS A 206 20.31 -0.24 -2.86
N VAL A 207 19.47 0.77 -2.61
CA VAL A 207 19.13 1.25 -1.26
C VAL A 207 18.50 0.11 -0.44
N LYS A 208 17.52 -0.61 -1.00
CA LYS A 208 16.87 -1.76 -0.36
C LYS A 208 17.89 -2.84 0.00
N LYS A 209 18.73 -3.21 -0.95
CA LYS A 209 19.77 -4.21 -0.74
C LYS A 209 20.74 -3.82 0.37
N ASP A 210 21.31 -2.61 0.32
CA ASP A 210 22.29 -2.13 1.28
C ASP A 210 21.68 -2.07 2.69
N ALA A 211 20.41 -1.66 2.81
CA ALA A 211 19.66 -1.61 4.07
C ALA A 211 19.39 -3.01 4.63
N ALA A 212 18.95 -3.95 3.80
CA ALA A 212 18.71 -5.34 4.19
C ALA A 212 20.00 -6.03 4.63
N GLU A 213 21.10 -5.87 3.88
CA GLU A 213 22.42 -6.42 4.22
C GLU A 213 22.92 -5.89 5.57
N ALA A 214 22.75 -4.59 5.82
CA ALA A 214 23.14 -3.98 7.09
C ALA A 214 22.32 -4.51 8.27
N LEU A 215 20.99 -4.64 8.14
CA LEU A 215 20.12 -5.20 9.17
C LEU A 215 20.47 -6.64 9.48
N VAL A 216 20.51 -7.47 8.44
CA VAL A 216 20.79 -8.92 8.55
C VAL A 216 22.16 -9.16 9.18
N SER A 217 23.21 -8.46 8.71
CA SER A 217 24.57 -8.63 9.24
C SER A 217 24.66 -8.29 10.71
N ARG A 218 24.01 -7.22 11.17
CA ARG A 218 24.00 -6.81 12.58
C ARG A 218 23.29 -7.83 13.47
N ILE A 219 22.11 -8.28 13.06
CA ILE A 219 21.33 -9.25 13.87
C ILE A 219 22.01 -10.61 13.87
N LEU A 220 22.47 -11.12 12.73
CA LEU A 220 23.24 -12.37 12.69
C LEU A 220 24.51 -12.31 13.52
N GLY A 221 25.23 -11.17 13.51
CA GLY A 221 26.37 -10.94 14.40
C GLY A 221 25.99 -11.06 15.87
N LYS A 222 24.83 -10.53 16.26
CA LYS A 222 24.29 -10.64 17.62
C LYS A 222 23.85 -12.06 17.98
N LEU A 223 23.42 -12.86 16.99
CA LEU A 223 23.13 -14.29 17.15
C LEU A 223 24.41 -15.17 17.25
N GLY A 224 25.59 -14.60 16.99
CA GLY A 224 26.89 -15.24 17.13
C GLY A 224 27.55 -15.67 15.82
N TYR A 225 27.03 -15.28 14.67
CA TYR A 225 27.68 -15.47 13.38
C TYR A 225 28.81 -14.46 13.17
N THR A 226 29.87 -14.88 12.48
CA THR A 226 30.92 -13.96 12.02
C THR A 226 30.42 -13.08 10.86
N GLU A 227 31.09 -11.95 10.59
CA GLU A 227 30.78 -11.09 9.44
C GLU A 227 30.82 -11.86 8.12
N GLU A 228 31.76 -12.79 7.94
CA GLU A 228 31.90 -13.63 6.75
C GLU A 228 30.70 -14.59 6.61
N GLU A 229 30.27 -15.23 7.70
CA GLU A 229 29.08 -16.10 7.70
C GLU A 229 27.79 -15.32 7.42
N ALA A 230 27.61 -14.15 8.03
CA ALA A 230 26.44 -13.30 7.79
C ALA A 230 26.37 -12.84 6.33
N ALA A 231 27.47 -12.34 5.78
CA ALA A 231 27.56 -11.95 4.38
C ALA A 231 27.31 -13.14 3.42
N ALA A 232 27.83 -14.33 3.75
CA ALA A 232 27.59 -15.53 2.96
C ALA A 232 26.09 -15.91 2.96
N LYS A 233 25.41 -15.88 4.13
CA LYS A 233 23.98 -16.16 4.22
C LYS A 233 23.12 -15.17 3.41
N PHE A 234 23.40 -13.89 3.53
CA PHE A 234 22.70 -12.87 2.74
C PHE A 234 22.96 -13.06 1.24
N GLY A 235 24.19 -13.31 0.81
CA GLY A 235 24.53 -13.60 -0.58
C GLY A 235 23.87 -14.88 -1.11
N ASN A 236 23.76 -15.92 -0.29
CA ASN A 236 23.07 -17.17 -0.63
C ASN A 236 21.55 -16.94 -0.78
N CYS A 237 20.94 -16.17 0.12
CA CYS A 237 19.54 -15.75 0.02
C CYS A 237 19.28 -15.05 -1.32
N LEU A 238 20.01 -13.97 -1.63
CA LEU A 238 19.87 -13.27 -2.91
C LEU A 238 20.11 -14.17 -4.13
N SER A 239 21.02 -15.15 -4.03
CA SER A 239 21.29 -16.10 -5.11
C SER A 239 20.16 -17.10 -5.32
N PHE A 240 19.46 -17.49 -4.26
CA PHE A 240 18.26 -18.32 -4.32
C PHE A 240 17.08 -17.51 -4.91
N GLU A 241 16.86 -16.33 -4.40
CA GLU A 241 15.81 -15.41 -4.88
C GLU A 241 15.99 -14.99 -6.33
N ALA A 242 17.21 -14.71 -6.78
CA ALA A 242 17.48 -14.36 -8.18
C ALA A 242 17.03 -15.47 -9.16
N GLN A 243 17.06 -16.73 -8.72
CA GLN A 243 16.57 -17.84 -9.54
C GLN A 243 15.03 -17.88 -9.56
N LEU A 244 14.36 -17.61 -8.45
CA LEU A 244 12.91 -17.51 -8.36
C LEU A 244 12.42 -16.27 -9.11
N ALA A 245 12.99 -15.11 -8.85
CA ALA A 245 12.66 -13.83 -9.47
C ALA A 245 12.76 -13.85 -11.01
N SER A 246 13.57 -14.76 -11.57
CA SER A 246 13.70 -14.91 -13.04
C SER A 246 12.41 -15.32 -13.75
N VAL A 247 11.43 -15.81 -13.00
CA VAL A 247 10.13 -16.28 -13.53
C VAL A 247 8.94 -15.66 -12.78
N MET A 248 9.17 -14.86 -11.75
CA MET A 248 8.13 -14.17 -10.99
C MET A 248 7.67 -12.91 -11.72
N ILE A 249 6.41 -12.57 -11.51
CA ILE A 249 5.80 -11.33 -11.99
C ILE A 249 6.43 -10.14 -11.26
N SER A 250 6.87 -9.12 -12.02
CA SER A 250 7.43 -7.89 -11.42
C SER A 250 6.32 -6.96 -10.90
N GLU A 251 6.67 -6.04 -10.01
CA GLU A 251 5.71 -5.04 -9.51
C GLU A 251 5.13 -4.18 -10.65
N SER A 252 5.92 -3.87 -11.67
CA SER A 252 5.41 -3.16 -12.85
C SER A 252 4.46 -4.00 -13.69
N ASP A 253 4.64 -5.34 -13.74
CA ASP A 253 3.74 -6.24 -14.46
C ASP A 253 2.42 -6.48 -13.69
N LYS A 254 2.42 -6.44 -12.36
CA LYS A 254 1.21 -6.53 -11.52
C LYS A 254 0.22 -5.38 -11.78
N ARG A 255 0.72 -4.23 -12.22
CA ARG A 255 -0.08 -3.04 -12.51
C ARG A 255 -0.60 -2.98 -13.95
N LYS A 256 -0.33 -4.01 -14.78
CA LYS A 256 -0.84 -4.08 -16.16
C LYS A 256 -2.27 -4.59 -16.19
N PRO A 257 -3.08 -4.14 -17.16
CA PRO A 257 -4.49 -4.56 -17.26
C PRO A 257 -4.70 -6.07 -17.38
N ASP A 258 -3.70 -6.82 -17.87
CA ASP A 258 -3.76 -8.27 -18.05
C ASP A 258 -3.31 -9.06 -16.79
N TYR A 259 -3.01 -8.38 -15.69
CA TYR A 259 -2.52 -9.01 -14.46
C TYR A 259 -3.49 -10.04 -13.91
N TYR A 260 -4.75 -9.68 -13.70
CA TYR A 260 -5.76 -10.61 -13.16
C TYR A 260 -5.95 -11.84 -14.04
N GLN A 261 -5.82 -11.70 -15.37
CA GLN A 261 -5.88 -12.84 -16.30
C GLN A 261 -4.66 -13.76 -16.15
N LYS A 262 -3.48 -13.21 -15.84
CA LYS A 262 -2.25 -14.00 -15.64
C LYS A 262 -2.26 -14.80 -14.35
N ILE A 263 -2.83 -14.24 -13.28
CA ILE A 263 -2.85 -14.88 -11.96
C ILE A 263 -4.05 -15.82 -11.76
N ASN A 264 -5.08 -15.76 -12.58
CA ASN A 264 -6.29 -16.56 -12.45
C ASN A 264 -6.07 -18.04 -12.88
N ASN A 265 -5.14 -18.72 -12.23
CA ASN A 265 -4.78 -20.09 -12.55
C ASN A 265 -5.43 -21.06 -11.56
N HIS A 266 -6.56 -21.64 -11.94
CA HIS A 266 -7.32 -22.59 -11.10
C HIS A 266 -6.63 -23.95 -11.01
N TYR A 267 -6.51 -24.46 -9.78
CA TYR A 267 -5.93 -25.76 -9.47
C TYR A 267 -6.84 -26.55 -8.54
N THR A 268 -7.24 -27.76 -8.98
CA THR A 268 -7.79 -28.74 -8.05
C THR A 268 -6.68 -29.26 -7.13
N ARG A 269 -7.04 -29.83 -5.98
CA ARG A 269 -6.08 -30.48 -5.09
C ARG A 269 -5.22 -31.52 -5.80
N GLN A 270 -5.80 -32.28 -6.73
CA GLN A 270 -5.04 -33.25 -7.52
C GLN A 270 -3.99 -32.55 -8.40
N GLN A 271 -4.37 -31.47 -9.08
CA GLN A 271 -3.44 -30.71 -9.92
C GLN A 271 -2.32 -30.07 -9.09
N LEU A 272 -2.63 -29.56 -7.90
CA LEU A 272 -1.60 -29.08 -6.97
C LEU A 272 -0.66 -30.22 -6.53
N THR A 273 -1.19 -31.43 -6.29
CA THR A 273 -0.36 -32.60 -5.96
C THR A 273 0.66 -32.92 -7.07
N GLU A 274 0.25 -32.76 -8.33
CA GLU A 274 1.11 -32.99 -9.48
C GLU A 274 2.12 -31.84 -9.67
N ALA A 275 1.68 -30.58 -9.46
CA ALA A 275 2.49 -29.38 -9.65
C ALA A 275 3.56 -29.17 -8.57
N GLN A 276 3.26 -29.46 -7.30
CA GLN A 276 4.16 -29.21 -6.16
C GLN A 276 5.46 -30.04 -6.21
N GLY A 277 5.41 -31.22 -6.86
CA GLY A 277 6.56 -32.16 -6.89
C GLY A 277 7.05 -32.55 -5.50
N ASN A 278 8.27 -32.16 -5.13
CA ASN A 278 8.86 -32.42 -3.81
C ASN A 278 8.58 -31.32 -2.79
N VAL A 279 8.06 -30.19 -3.24
CA VAL A 279 7.78 -29.03 -2.37
C VAL A 279 6.56 -29.35 -1.48
N PRO A 280 6.57 -29.09 -0.16
CA PRO A 280 5.51 -29.52 0.74
C PRO A 280 4.27 -28.62 0.76
N LEU A 281 3.84 -28.09 -0.41
CA LEU A 281 2.76 -27.11 -0.50
C LEU A 281 1.45 -27.59 0.13
N LEU A 282 0.97 -28.78 -0.24
CA LEU A 282 -0.28 -29.31 0.31
C LEU A 282 -0.19 -29.59 1.82
N SER A 283 0.93 -30.10 2.30
CA SER A 283 1.14 -30.28 3.73
C SER A 283 1.16 -28.94 4.47
N PHE A 284 1.76 -27.90 3.86
CA PHE A 284 1.75 -26.55 4.39
C PHE A 284 0.32 -26.02 4.53
N LEU A 285 -0.48 -26.06 3.45
CA LEU A 285 -1.86 -25.61 3.47
C LEU A 285 -2.72 -26.37 4.52
N GLU A 286 -2.63 -27.71 4.53
CA GLU A 286 -3.51 -28.56 5.30
C GLU A 286 -3.11 -28.74 6.77
N LYS A 287 -1.80 -28.64 7.10
CA LYS A 287 -1.29 -28.92 8.45
C LYS A 287 -0.61 -27.75 9.13
N ALA A 288 0.21 -26.97 8.39
CA ALA A 288 0.86 -25.82 8.98
C ALA A 288 -0.11 -24.64 9.14
N GLU A 289 -0.92 -24.38 8.11
CA GLU A 289 -1.97 -23.34 8.12
C GLU A 289 -3.30 -23.87 8.69
N GLY A 290 -3.66 -25.12 8.42
CA GLY A 290 -4.88 -25.75 8.91
C GLY A 290 -6.09 -25.68 7.99
N TYR A 291 -5.92 -25.31 6.70
CA TYR A 291 -7.02 -25.29 5.75
C TYR A 291 -7.58 -26.68 5.47
N PRO A 292 -8.89 -26.82 5.21
CA PRO A 292 -9.46 -28.09 4.79
C PRO A 292 -8.99 -28.44 3.37
N GLU A 293 -8.98 -29.74 3.04
CA GLU A 293 -8.78 -30.19 1.65
C GLU A 293 -9.80 -29.54 0.72
N THR A 294 -9.33 -28.92 -0.37
CA THR A 294 -10.20 -28.20 -1.30
C THR A 294 -9.70 -28.29 -2.76
N ASP A 295 -10.67 -28.19 -3.70
CA ASP A 295 -10.41 -28.00 -5.12
C ASP A 295 -10.50 -26.52 -5.54
N SER A 296 -10.80 -25.62 -4.60
CA SER A 296 -10.92 -24.16 -4.83
C SER A 296 -9.60 -23.47 -4.53
N ASN A 297 -8.62 -23.61 -5.44
CA ASN A 297 -7.30 -23.00 -5.30
C ASN A 297 -6.96 -22.20 -6.55
N ILE A 298 -6.34 -21.05 -6.35
CA ILE A 298 -5.62 -20.29 -7.38
C ILE A 298 -4.13 -20.39 -7.05
N LEU A 299 -3.32 -20.72 -8.03
CA LEU A 299 -1.88 -20.62 -7.98
C LEU A 299 -1.48 -19.46 -8.88
N GLU A 300 -1.21 -18.29 -8.29
CA GLU A 300 -0.98 -17.07 -9.07
C GLU A 300 0.17 -17.23 -10.08
N GLU A 301 1.25 -17.84 -9.67
CA GLU A 301 2.46 -17.97 -10.47
C GLU A 301 2.91 -19.43 -10.62
N PRO A 302 2.30 -20.21 -11.56
CA PRO A 302 2.67 -21.61 -11.77
C PRO A 302 4.15 -21.81 -12.13
N ASP A 303 4.74 -20.89 -12.88
CA ASP A 303 6.17 -20.95 -13.27
C ASP A 303 7.09 -20.77 -12.05
N TRP A 304 6.68 -19.96 -11.05
CA TRP A 304 7.37 -19.85 -9.78
C TRP A 304 7.37 -21.18 -9.02
N LEU A 305 6.21 -21.83 -8.88
CA LEU A 305 6.14 -23.13 -8.18
C LEU A 305 6.99 -24.20 -8.89
N ALA A 306 6.92 -24.23 -10.24
CA ALA A 306 7.74 -25.14 -11.04
C ALA A 306 9.25 -24.87 -10.84
N LYS A 307 9.64 -23.58 -10.78
CA LYS A 307 11.03 -23.19 -10.51
C LYS A 307 11.44 -23.54 -9.08
N LEU A 308 10.60 -23.25 -8.08
CA LEU A 308 10.84 -23.65 -6.71
C LEU A 308 11.03 -25.16 -6.58
N ASN A 309 10.18 -25.96 -7.24
CA ASN A 309 10.33 -27.42 -7.25
C ASN A 309 11.67 -27.88 -7.87
N CYS A 310 12.15 -27.22 -8.91
CA CYS A 310 13.48 -27.48 -9.48
C CYS A 310 14.62 -27.14 -8.51
N LEU A 311 14.42 -26.15 -7.64
CA LEU A 311 15.42 -25.71 -6.66
C LEU A 311 15.33 -26.49 -5.34
N TYR A 312 14.22 -27.15 -5.07
CA TYR A 312 13.96 -27.89 -3.84
C TYR A 312 14.68 -29.24 -3.85
N THR A 313 15.98 -29.22 -3.62
CA THR A 313 16.91 -30.36 -3.72
C THR A 313 17.89 -30.39 -2.56
N GLU A 314 18.47 -31.56 -2.29
CA GLU A 314 19.55 -31.71 -1.30
C GLU A 314 20.76 -30.79 -1.58
N GLU A 315 21.08 -30.55 -2.85
CA GLU A 315 22.18 -29.66 -3.25
C GLU A 315 21.94 -28.22 -2.83
N ASN A 316 20.68 -27.77 -2.88
CA ASN A 316 20.27 -26.39 -2.55
C ASN A 316 19.79 -26.24 -1.10
N LEU A 317 19.82 -27.30 -0.29
CA LEU A 317 19.35 -27.25 1.10
C LEU A 317 19.96 -26.09 1.89
N GLY A 318 21.24 -25.81 1.69
CA GLY A 318 21.94 -24.70 2.32
C GLY A 318 21.40 -23.35 1.91
N LEU A 319 21.10 -23.16 0.61
CA LEU A 319 20.51 -21.91 0.09
C LEU A 319 19.11 -21.67 0.65
N ILE A 320 18.28 -22.72 0.73
CA ILE A 320 16.92 -22.63 1.27
C ILE A 320 16.96 -22.26 2.76
N ARG A 321 17.84 -22.89 3.54
CA ARG A 321 18.01 -22.53 4.96
C ARG A 321 18.44 -21.08 5.13
N ASP A 322 19.42 -20.62 4.34
CA ASP A 322 19.90 -19.25 4.43
C ASP A 322 18.82 -18.24 4.02
N TYR A 323 17.97 -18.59 3.03
CA TYR A 323 16.78 -17.82 2.68
C TYR A 323 15.81 -17.69 3.88
N LEU A 324 15.42 -18.81 4.51
CA LEU A 324 14.55 -18.81 5.68
C LEU A 324 15.15 -18.00 6.86
N ILE A 325 16.48 -18.07 7.05
CA ILE A 325 17.16 -17.34 8.12
C ILE A 325 17.17 -15.83 7.85
N VAL A 326 17.48 -15.41 6.62
CA VAL A 326 17.55 -13.99 6.27
C VAL A 326 16.20 -13.33 6.41
N HIS A 327 15.13 -13.91 5.84
CA HIS A 327 13.79 -13.38 5.98
C HIS A 327 13.29 -13.42 7.43
N GLY A 328 13.49 -14.51 8.12
CA GLY A 328 13.12 -14.60 9.53
C GLY A 328 13.80 -13.55 10.41
N VAL A 329 15.02 -13.13 10.07
CA VAL A 329 15.74 -12.04 10.74
C VAL A 329 15.09 -10.70 10.42
N ILE A 330 14.74 -10.44 9.16
CA ILE A 330 14.12 -9.17 8.73
C ILE A 330 12.75 -9.00 9.38
N ASP A 331 11.90 -10.04 9.36
CA ASP A 331 10.52 -9.98 9.82
C ASP A 331 10.37 -9.89 11.35
N ASN A 332 11.30 -10.49 12.08
CA ASN A 332 11.17 -10.56 13.53
C ASN A 332 12.00 -9.52 14.30
N ALA A 333 12.73 -8.65 13.60
CA ALA A 333 13.66 -7.71 14.22
C ALA A 333 12.97 -6.70 15.17
N ASP A 334 11.75 -6.27 14.86
CA ASP A 334 10.96 -5.33 15.65
C ASP A 334 10.48 -5.91 16.99
N SER A 335 10.40 -7.21 17.09
CA SER A 335 9.90 -7.94 18.28
C SER A 335 11.01 -8.33 19.27
N LEU A 336 12.27 -8.01 18.97
CA LEU A 336 13.44 -8.32 19.77
C LEU A 336 13.81 -7.19 20.74
N ASP A 337 15.07 -7.19 21.19
CA ASP A 337 15.60 -6.17 22.10
C ASP A 337 15.76 -4.79 21.42
N ARG A 338 16.14 -3.79 22.21
CA ARG A 338 16.26 -2.39 21.82
C ARG A 338 17.14 -2.19 20.59
N GLU A 339 18.30 -2.84 20.52
CA GLU A 339 19.23 -2.65 19.42
C GLU A 339 18.67 -3.21 18.11
N CYS A 340 18.04 -4.38 18.13
CA CYS A 340 17.42 -4.97 16.96
C CYS A 340 16.25 -4.12 16.45
N PHE A 341 15.43 -3.62 17.35
CA PHE A 341 14.33 -2.70 17.04
C PHE A 341 14.84 -1.41 16.37
N GLU A 342 15.87 -0.78 16.91
CA GLU A 342 16.48 0.42 16.32
C GLU A 342 17.07 0.13 14.93
N TRP A 343 17.69 -1.01 14.72
CA TRP A 343 18.21 -1.39 13.41
C TRP A 343 17.08 -1.63 12.40
N LYS A 344 15.96 -2.20 12.83
CA LYS A 344 14.78 -2.38 11.99
C LYS A 344 14.18 -1.03 11.58
N ILE A 345 14.09 -0.05 12.50
CA ILE A 345 13.64 1.31 12.17
C ILE A 345 14.55 1.94 11.09
N VAL A 346 15.87 1.79 11.22
CA VAL A 346 16.82 2.30 10.21
C VAL A 346 16.57 1.67 8.85
N TYR A 347 16.34 0.35 8.82
CA TYR A 347 15.99 -0.37 7.59
C TYR A 347 14.66 0.15 7.00
N ASP A 348 13.60 0.21 7.79
CA ASP A 348 12.27 0.65 7.34
C ASP A 348 12.29 2.10 6.83
N ASN A 349 13.00 2.98 7.53
CA ASN A 349 13.15 4.37 7.10
C ASN A 349 13.88 4.47 5.76
N ALA A 350 14.92 3.66 5.55
CA ALA A 350 15.67 3.67 4.30
C ALA A 350 14.84 3.23 3.10
N ILE A 351 14.10 2.11 3.22
CA ILE A 351 13.29 1.58 2.11
C ILE A 351 12.06 2.45 1.80
N LYS A 352 11.51 3.14 2.82
CA LYS A 352 10.35 4.05 2.68
C LYS A 352 10.75 5.50 2.38
N GLY A 353 12.04 5.82 2.32
CA GLY A 353 12.55 7.19 2.09
C GLY A 353 12.20 8.17 3.21
N ILE A 354 11.95 7.68 4.43
CA ILE A 354 11.59 8.50 5.59
C ILE A 354 12.83 9.25 6.07
N VAL A 355 12.68 10.54 6.36
CA VAL A 355 13.73 11.41 6.88
C VAL A 355 13.51 11.74 8.35
N GLY A 356 14.61 11.88 9.09
CA GLY A 356 14.59 12.17 10.53
C GLY A 356 14.27 10.95 11.39
N ASP A 357 14.16 11.21 12.69
CA ASP A 357 13.92 10.19 13.71
C ASP A 357 12.42 10.11 14.02
N ARG A 358 11.90 8.88 14.17
CA ARG A 358 10.56 8.64 14.71
C ARG A 358 10.66 8.27 16.18
N SER A 359 9.75 8.81 17.01
CA SER A 359 9.68 8.39 18.41
C SER A 359 9.27 6.91 18.53
N ASP A 360 9.64 6.27 19.64
CA ASP A 360 9.20 4.90 19.92
C ASP A 360 7.69 4.77 19.91
N GLU A 361 7.00 5.75 20.51
CA GLU A 361 5.54 5.78 20.57
C GLU A 361 4.92 5.79 19.19
N LEU A 362 5.46 6.56 18.24
CA LEU A 362 4.97 6.62 16.87
C LEU A 362 5.21 5.29 16.14
N VAL A 363 6.43 4.76 16.19
CA VAL A 363 6.77 3.48 15.54
C VAL A 363 5.92 2.34 16.11
N ILE A 364 5.81 2.27 17.45
CA ILE A 364 5.04 1.22 18.11
C ILE A 364 3.55 1.38 17.81
N SER A 365 3.01 2.59 17.73
CA SER A 365 1.62 2.82 17.34
C SER A 365 1.34 2.30 15.92
N THR A 366 2.26 2.50 14.98
CA THR A 366 2.18 1.92 13.62
C THR A 366 2.17 0.39 13.69
N LEU A 367 3.12 -0.23 14.41
CA LEU A 367 3.17 -1.68 14.60
C LEU A 367 1.91 -2.24 15.28
N MET A 368 1.34 -1.51 16.24
CA MET A 368 0.09 -1.88 16.89
C MET A 368 -1.08 -1.93 15.91
N THR A 369 -1.17 -0.95 15.01
CA THR A 369 -2.20 -0.92 13.96
C THR A 369 -2.04 -2.07 12.98
N GLU A 370 -0.82 -2.46 12.64
CA GLU A 370 -0.52 -3.59 11.77
C GLU A 370 -0.81 -4.94 12.44
N LYS A 371 -0.50 -5.10 13.73
CA LYS A 371 -0.65 -6.37 14.46
C LYS A 371 -2.04 -6.59 15.04
N LEU A 372 -2.65 -5.56 15.64
CA LEU A 372 -4.00 -5.62 16.23
C LEU A 372 -5.04 -4.86 15.40
N LYS A 373 -5.08 -5.14 14.11
CA LYS A 373 -5.90 -4.45 13.10
C LYS A 373 -7.28 -4.04 13.59
N TRP A 374 -8.14 -5.01 13.89
CA TRP A 374 -9.55 -4.78 14.21
C TRP A 374 -9.80 -4.23 15.62
N PRO A 375 -9.11 -4.69 16.68
CA PRO A 375 -9.19 -4.06 18.00
C PRO A 375 -8.85 -2.57 17.97
N VAL A 376 -7.75 -2.21 17.33
CA VAL A 376 -7.30 -0.80 17.23
C VAL A 376 -8.28 0.02 16.40
N ALA A 377 -8.73 -0.52 15.25
CA ALA A 377 -9.71 0.15 14.39
C ALA A 377 -11.02 0.45 15.11
N ARG A 378 -11.56 -0.50 15.91
CA ARG A 378 -12.79 -0.30 16.68
C ARG A 378 -12.60 0.83 17.70
N LEU A 379 -11.52 0.80 18.48
CA LEU A 379 -11.22 1.85 19.46
C LEU A 379 -11.11 3.22 18.81
N TYR A 380 -10.45 3.30 17.64
CA TYR A 380 -10.32 4.53 16.85
C TYR A 380 -11.69 5.05 16.39
N CYS A 381 -12.51 4.19 15.77
CA CYS A 381 -13.82 4.58 15.27
C CYS A 381 -14.76 5.06 16.36
N GLU A 382 -14.83 4.33 17.50
CA GLU A 382 -15.66 4.70 18.65
C GLU A 382 -15.28 6.05 19.25
N ARG A 383 -14.00 6.42 19.17
CA ARG A 383 -13.47 7.65 19.76
C ARG A 383 -13.56 8.86 18.84
N TYR A 384 -13.26 8.71 17.57
CA TYR A 384 -12.97 9.83 16.67
C TYR A 384 -13.96 10.02 15.53
N LEU A 385 -14.83 9.06 15.26
CA LEU A 385 -15.79 9.12 14.16
C LEU A 385 -17.22 9.30 14.67
N ASN A 386 -18.11 9.78 13.81
CA ASN A 386 -19.50 10.00 14.17
C ASN A 386 -20.48 9.68 13.03
N GLN A 387 -21.72 9.32 13.38
CA GLN A 387 -22.74 8.86 12.45
C GLN A 387 -23.18 9.95 11.45
N ASN A 388 -23.17 11.23 11.84
CA ASN A 388 -23.60 12.29 10.94
C ASN A 388 -22.67 12.42 9.72
N ASP A 389 -21.36 12.26 9.92
CA ASP A 389 -20.39 12.30 8.82
C ASP A 389 -20.57 11.07 7.92
N LYS A 390 -20.77 9.87 8.50
CA LYS A 390 -21.08 8.65 7.74
C LYS A 390 -22.31 8.84 6.84
N ASP A 391 -23.40 9.37 7.40
CA ASP A 391 -24.65 9.61 6.66
C ASP A 391 -24.46 10.63 5.52
N ARG A 392 -23.73 11.73 5.78
CA ARG A 392 -23.47 12.77 4.78
C ARG A 392 -22.59 12.29 3.64
N ILE A 393 -21.53 11.55 3.95
CA ILE A 393 -20.64 10.98 2.94
C ILE A 393 -21.39 9.95 2.10
N SER A 394 -22.21 9.11 2.73
CA SER A 394 -23.08 8.16 2.01
C SER A 394 -24.03 8.87 1.02
N VAL A 395 -24.60 10.02 1.40
CA VAL A 395 -25.44 10.83 0.50
C VAL A 395 -24.61 11.41 -0.65
N LEU A 396 -23.40 11.89 -0.37
CA LEU A 396 -22.52 12.41 -1.43
C LEU A 396 -22.15 11.32 -2.45
N ILE A 397 -21.89 10.10 -1.99
CA ILE A 397 -21.64 8.94 -2.88
C ILE A 397 -22.88 8.69 -3.77
N ASP A 398 -24.11 8.75 -3.22
CA ASP A 398 -25.33 8.57 -4.00
C ASP A 398 -25.52 9.68 -5.05
N GLU A 399 -25.16 10.92 -4.73
CA GLU A 399 -25.20 12.04 -5.68
C GLU A 399 -24.19 11.83 -6.82
N VAL A 400 -22.98 11.37 -6.51
CA VAL A 400 -21.93 11.06 -7.50
C VAL A 400 -22.34 9.87 -8.38
N ILE A 401 -22.87 8.79 -7.82
CA ILE A 401 -23.41 7.64 -8.57
C ILE A 401 -24.52 8.12 -9.54
N SER A 402 -25.43 8.97 -9.07
CA SER A 402 -26.49 9.54 -9.92
C SER A 402 -25.93 10.39 -11.08
N GLU A 403 -24.81 11.09 -10.87
CA GLU A 403 -24.17 11.85 -11.96
C GLU A 403 -23.46 10.95 -12.96
N TYR A 404 -22.80 9.88 -12.49
CA TYR A 404 -22.17 8.90 -13.36
C TYR A 404 -23.18 8.17 -14.25
N HIS A 405 -24.39 7.92 -13.76
CA HIS A 405 -25.49 7.40 -14.61
C HIS A 405 -25.68 8.28 -15.85
N GLY A 406 -25.77 9.60 -15.68
CA GLY A 406 -25.88 10.53 -16.80
C GLY A 406 -24.64 10.56 -17.70
N ILE A 407 -23.44 10.43 -17.15
CA ILE A 407 -22.20 10.37 -17.92
C ILE A 407 -22.19 9.12 -18.83
N ILE A 408 -22.58 7.95 -18.31
CA ILE A 408 -22.65 6.70 -19.05
C ILE A 408 -23.73 6.76 -20.15
N GLU A 409 -24.92 7.31 -19.85
CA GLU A 409 -26.01 7.49 -20.84
C GLU A 409 -25.56 8.35 -22.02
N GLU A 410 -24.81 9.42 -21.76
CA GLU A 410 -24.34 10.38 -22.76
C GLU A 410 -23.09 9.91 -23.53
N ALA A 411 -22.40 8.85 -23.08
CA ALA A 411 -21.20 8.32 -23.75
C ALA A 411 -21.55 7.85 -25.20
N ASP A 412 -21.04 8.57 -26.18
CA ASP A 412 -21.40 8.42 -27.59
C ASP A 412 -20.75 7.21 -28.28
N PHE A 413 -19.72 6.65 -27.65
CA PHE A 413 -18.98 5.50 -28.18
C PHE A 413 -19.51 4.15 -27.67
N LEU A 414 -20.41 4.15 -26.71
CA LEU A 414 -20.98 2.92 -26.14
C LEU A 414 -22.29 2.55 -26.81
N THR A 415 -22.46 1.27 -27.08
CA THR A 415 -23.74 0.69 -27.48
C THR A 415 -24.74 0.67 -26.32
N ASP A 416 -26.02 0.58 -26.62
CA ASP A 416 -27.08 0.49 -25.59
C ASP A 416 -26.89 -0.74 -24.68
N GLU A 417 -26.31 -1.83 -25.20
CA GLU A 417 -26.03 -3.05 -24.45
C GLU A 417 -24.97 -2.80 -23.37
N THR A 418 -23.83 -2.22 -23.74
CA THR A 418 -22.75 -1.91 -22.78
C THR A 418 -23.19 -0.83 -21.78
N LYS A 419 -23.95 0.20 -22.23
CA LYS A 419 -24.52 1.20 -21.33
C LYS A 419 -25.42 0.57 -20.25
N ALA A 420 -26.31 -0.34 -20.65
CA ALA A 420 -27.20 -1.00 -19.71
C ALA A 420 -26.43 -1.84 -18.68
N ALA A 421 -25.39 -2.55 -19.09
CA ALA A 421 -24.53 -3.33 -18.20
C ALA A 421 -23.72 -2.42 -17.26
N ALA A 422 -23.16 -1.33 -17.76
CA ALA A 422 -22.42 -0.34 -16.97
C ALA A 422 -23.31 0.34 -15.91
N ILE A 423 -24.53 0.72 -16.28
CA ILE A 423 -25.51 1.30 -15.35
C ILE A 423 -25.90 0.27 -14.29
N SER A 424 -26.15 -0.99 -14.66
CA SER A 424 -26.44 -2.03 -13.70
C SER A 424 -25.29 -2.24 -12.69
N LYS A 425 -24.05 -2.21 -13.15
CA LYS A 425 -22.87 -2.28 -12.29
C LYS A 425 -22.76 -1.09 -11.35
N LEU A 426 -22.99 0.13 -11.88
CA LEU A 426 -22.98 1.37 -11.09
C LEU A 426 -24.04 1.36 -9.98
N GLU A 427 -25.27 0.92 -10.30
CA GLU A 427 -26.39 0.88 -9.34
C GLU A 427 -26.22 -0.19 -8.24
N THR A 428 -25.34 -1.16 -8.45
CA THR A 428 -25.05 -2.23 -7.50
C THR A 428 -23.75 -2.02 -6.72
N ILE A 429 -23.07 -0.87 -6.87
CA ILE A 429 -21.89 -0.54 -6.07
C ILE A 429 -22.28 -0.53 -4.58
N ASP A 430 -21.63 -1.39 -3.79
CA ASP A 430 -21.73 -1.35 -2.34
C ASP A 430 -20.90 -0.20 -1.75
N LYS A 431 -21.38 0.35 -0.62
CA LYS A 431 -20.77 1.54 0.01
C LYS A 431 -20.20 1.18 1.38
N GLN A 432 -18.89 1.02 1.47
CA GLN A 432 -18.20 0.83 2.73
C GLN A 432 -17.67 2.17 3.24
N VAL A 433 -18.44 2.82 4.12
CA VAL A 433 -18.22 4.19 4.57
C VAL A 433 -17.81 4.24 6.03
N LEU A 434 -16.66 4.83 6.30
CA LEU A 434 -16.03 5.15 7.58
C LEU A 434 -15.76 3.96 8.51
N TRP A 435 -16.70 3.04 8.72
CA TRP A 435 -16.58 1.82 9.55
C TRP A 435 -17.65 0.80 9.21
N PRO A 436 -17.41 -0.52 9.48
CA PRO A 436 -18.40 -1.56 9.22
C PRO A 436 -19.64 -1.42 10.13
N ASP A 437 -20.82 -1.68 9.56
CA ASP A 437 -22.08 -1.67 10.31
C ASP A 437 -22.18 -2.86 11.28
N ASP A 438 -21.59 -4.00 10.93
CA ASP A 438 -21.56 -5.21 11.75
C ASP A 438 -20.15 -5.53 12.24
N TRP A 439 -19.81 -5.07 13.43
CA TRP A 439 -18.53 -5.35 14.07
C TRP A 439 -18.39 -6.80 14.57
N SER A 440 -19.46 -7.60 14.60
CA SER A 440 -19.37 -8.99 15.05
C SER A 440 -18.55 -9.88 14.10
N LYS A 441 -18.39 -9.46 12.84
CA LYS A 441 -17.55 -10.09 11.84
C LYS A 441 -16.05 -10.04 12.19
N TYR A 442 -15.65 -9.09 13.01
CA TYR A 442 -14.25 -8.76 13.35
C TYR A 442 -13.98 -8.89 14.85
N ASP A 443 -14.61 -9.89 15.47
CA ASP A 443 -14.57 -10.10 16.92
C ASP A 443 -13.27 -10.77 17.35
N SER A 444 -12.51 -10.10 18.21
CA SER A 444 -11.21 -10.55 18.74
C SER A 444 -11.29 -11.36 20.04
N ARG A 445 -12.50 -11.81 20.46
CA ARG A 445 -12.70 -12.46 21.78
C ARG A 445 -11.89 -13.74 22.00
N ASP A 446 -11.48 -14.41 20.93
CA ASP A 446 -10.68 -15.63 20.97
C ASP A 446 -9.18 -15.36 21.03
N LEU A 447 -8.74 -14.09 20.90
CA LEU A 447 -7.34 -13.67 21.03
C LEU A 447 -7.04 -13.34 22.50
N GLU A 448 -5.96 -13.89 23.01
CA GLU A 448 -5.48 -13.63 24.37
C GLU A 448 -4.03 -13.13 24.32
N ILE A 449 -3.76 -12.00 24.96
CA ILE A 449 -2.42 -11.42 25.12
C ILE A 449 -2.19 -11.21 26.60
N ALA A 450 -1.27 -11.97 27.20
CA ALA A 450 -0.88 -11.79 28.58
C ALA A 450 -0.08 -10.50 28.76
N SER A 451 -0.34 -9.73 29.81
CA SER A 451 0.45 -8.55 30.15
C SER A 451 1.86 -8.94 30.65
N SER A 452 2.79 -7.99 30.67
CA SER A 452 4.11 -8.20 31.27
C SER A 452 4.00 -8.58 32.76
N ALA A 453 3.03 -8.01 33.50
CA ALA A 453 2.76 -8.34 34.90
C ALA A 453 2.31 -9.79 35.10
N ASP A 454 1.65 -10.39 34.13
CA ASP A 454 1.18 -11.79 34.12
C ASP A 454 2.22 -12.75 33.50
N GLY A 455 3.43 -12.26 33.20
CA GLY A 455 4.53 -13.02 32.63
C GLY A 455 4.51 -13.15 31.10
N GLY A 456 3.68 -12.34 30.42
CA GLY A 456 3.69 -12.25 28.94
C GLY A 456 4.98 -11.66 28.41
N THR A 457 5.35 -12.06 27.18
CA THR A 457 6.45 -11.48 26.42
C THR A 457 5.94 -10.99 25.07
N LEU A 458 6.62 -9.99 24.48
CA LEU A 458 6.25 -9.50 23.15
C LEU A 458 6.29 -10.61 22.10
N TRP A 459 7.31 -11.48 22.15
CA TRP A 459 7.44 -12.60 21.23
C TRP A 459 6.25 -13.55 21.25
N GLU A 460 5.81 -13.98 22.45
CA GLU A 460 4.64 -14.86 22.56
C GLU A 460 3.34 -14.15 22.18
N ALA A 461 3.24 -12.85 22.44
CA ALA A 461 2.07 -12.06 22.00
C ALA A 461 1.96 -12.01 20.48
N VAL A 462 3.07 -11.74 19.76
CA VAL A 462 3.11 -11.73 18.29
C VAL A 462 2.74 -13.11 17.73
N LYS A 463 3.28 -14.19 18.29
CA LYS A 463 2.89 -15.55 17.91
C LYS A 463 1.40 -15.83 18.11
N SER A 464 0.82 -15.38 19.23
CA SER A 464 -0.61 -15.54 19.50
C SER A 464 -1.47 -14.80 18.46
N ILE A 465 -1.00 -13.63 18.00
CA ILE A 465 -1.66 -12.87 16.94
C ILE A 465 -1.58 -13.62 15.60
N VAL A 466 -0.41 -14.08 15.19
CA VAL A 466 -0.25 -14.87 13.94
C VAL A 466 -1.17 -16.09 13.94
N ARG A 467 -1.18 -16.86 15.04
CA ARG A 467 -2.08 -18.00 15.18
C ARG A 467 -3.55 -17.58 15.08
N TYR A 468 -3.95 -16.51 15.78
CA TYR A 468 -5.31 -16.02 15.72
C TYR A 468 -5.71 -15.62 14.30
N ASP A 469 -4.85 -14.88 13.57
CA ASP A 469 -5.11 -14.45 12.20
C ASP A 469 -5.26 -15.66 11.25
N THR A 470 -4.39 -16.67 11.39
CA THR A 470 -4.48 -17.93 10.64
C THR A 470 -5.80 -18.66 10.94
N ASP A 471 -6.18 -18.80 12.22
CA ASP A 471 -7.45 -19.43 12.61
C ASP A 471 -8.67 -18.68 12.06
N GLN A 472 -8.65 -17.33 12.02
CA GLN A 472 -9.71 -16.51 11.40
C GLN A 472 -9.77 -16.73 9.89
N SER A 473 -8.61 -16.79 9.22
CA SER A 473 -8.54 -17.06 7.78
C SER A 473 -9.12 -18.43 7.44
N VAL A 474 -8.76 -19.48 8.16
CA VAL A 474 -9.31 -20.84 7.99
C VAL A 474 -10.83 -20.88 8.22
N ARG A 475 -11.32 -20.15 9.23
CA ARG A 475 -12.76 -20.03 9.51
C ARG A 475 -13.47 -19.36 8.34
N ARG A 476 -12.97 -18.19 7.90
CA ARG A 476 -13.56 -17.43 6.79
C ARG A 476 -13.59 -18.22 5.49
N PHE A 477 -12.53 -18.98 5.19
CA PHE A 477 -12.51 -19.85 4.02
C PHE A 477 -13.68 -20.85 4.00
N SER A 478 -14.09 -21.34 5.17
CA SER A 478 -15.15 -22.33 5.31
C SER A 478 -16.57 -21.74 5.31
N GLU A 479 -16.69 -20.40 5.32
CA GLU A 479 -17.96 -19.68 5.30
C GLU A 479 -18.31 -19.23 3.86
N PRO A 480 -19.62 -18.98 3.58
CA PRO A 480 -19.99 -18.33 2.31
C PRO A 480 -19.31 -16.98 2.16
N VAL A 481 -19.05 -16.59 0.89
CA VAL A 481 -18.52 -15.23 0.62
C VAL A 481 -19.46 -14.18 1.20
N ASP A 482 -18.90 -13.28 1.95
CA ASP A 482 -19.55 -12.08 2.50
C ASP A 482 -19.08 -10.85 1.72
N LYS A 483 -19.93 -10.29 0.86
CA LYS A 483 -19.59 -9.12 0.04
C LYS A 483 -19.44 -7.84 0.85
N ASP A 484 -20.03 -7.78 2.05
CA ASP A 484 -19.89 -6.67 3.00
C ASP A 484 -18.61 -6.82 3.86
N TRP A 485 -17.75 -7.77 3.56
CA TRP A 485 -16.50 -7.95 4.28
C TRP A 485 -15.52 -6.80 3.99
N TRP A 486 -14.98 -6.20 5.04
CA TRP A 486 -13.93 -5.19 4.92
C TRP A 486 -12.57 -5.87 4.93
N TYR A 487 -11.83 -5.76 3.83
CA TYR A 487 -10.47 -6.28 3.72
C TYR A 487 -9.44 -5.37 4.38
N PHE A 488 -9.75 -4.07 4.49
CA PHE A 488 -8.92 -3.08 5.17
C PHE A 488 -9.65 -2.50 6.38
N VAL A 489 -8.87 -2.07 7.37
CA VAL A 489 -9.42 -1.50 8.60
C VAL A 489 -9.80 -0.03 8.42
N PRO A 490 -10.84 0.45 9.12
CA PRO A 490 -11.33 1.83 9.03
C PRO A 490 -10.31 2.93 9.33
N ASN A 491 -9.27 2.63 10.11
CA ASN A 491 -8.16 3.54 10.42
C ASN A 491 -7.03 3.46 9.39
N THR A 492 -7.30 2.98 8.19
CA THR A 492 -6.41 3.12 7.02
C THR A 492 -6.55 4.52 6.45
N PHE A 493 -5.42 5.20 6.18
CA PHE A 493 -5.43 6.48 5.47
C PHE A 493 -5.44 6.24 3.97
N ASN A 494 -6.60 5.92 3.43
CA ASN A 494 -6.82 5.65 2.00
C ASN A 494 -8.32 5.70 1.66
N CYS A 495 -8.62 5.61 0.36
CA CYS A 495 -9.89 5.24 -0.25
C CYS A 495 -9.64 4.19 -1.30
N GLY A 496 -10.68 3.57 -1.85
CA GLY A 496 -10.49 2.58 -2.89
C GLY A 496 -11.81 2.11 -3.50
N TYR A 497 -11.68 1.48 -4.67
CA TYR A 497 -12.73 0.67 -5.26
C TYR A 497 -12.23 -0.78 -5.41
N ASP A 498 -13.02 -1.74 -4.95
CA ASP A 498 -12.73 -3.16 -5.12
C ASP A 498 -13.62 -3.76 -6.23
N PRO A 499 -13.05 -4.23 -7.34
CA PRO A 499 -13.82 -4.81 -8.42
C PRO A 499 -14.44 -6.17 -8.10
N GLN A 500 -13.86 -6.95 -7.16
CA GLN A 500 -14.36 -8.29 -6.80
C GLN A 500 -15.61 -8.24 -5.93
N SER A 501 -15.74 -7.24 -5.07
CA SER A 501 -16.95 -6.98 -4.30
C SER A 501 -17.88 -5.94 -4.92
N ASN A 502 -17.42 -5.26 -5.99
CA ASN A 502 -18.08 -4.09 -6.58
C ASN A 502 -18.41 -3.04 -5.51
N SER A 503 -17.43 -2.67 -4.70
CA SER A 503 -17.60 -1.77 -3.56
C SER A 503 -16.65 -0.57 -3.60
N ILE A 504 -17.15 0.60 -3.15
CA ILE A 504 -16.34 1.77 -2.86
C ILE A 504 -16.03 1.85 -1.37
N TRP A 505 -14.77 2.13 -1.04
CA TRP A 505 -14.28 2.24 0.33
C TRP A 505 -13.86 3.68 0.64
N ILE A 506 -14.52 4.32 1.61
CA ILE A 506 -14.13 5.61 2.17
C ILE A 506 -13.78 5.39 3.63
N PHE A 507 -12.50 5.24 3.93
CA PHE A 507 -12.06 4.91 5.28
C PHE A 507 -12.17 6.10 6.24
N GLY A 508 -12.43 5.80 7.52
CA GLY A 508 -12.68 6.81 8.55
C GLY A 508 -11.48 7.70 8.86
N ALA A 509 -10.25 7.19 8.69
CA ALA A 509 -9.05 7.98 8.89
C ALA A 509 -8.81 8.98 7.75
N PHE A 510 -9.26 8.66 6.53
CA PHE A 510 -9.11 9.51 5.36
C PHE A 510 -10.10 10.68 5.36
N ALA A 511 -11.38 10.41 5.57
CA ALA A 511 -12.44 11.42 5.44
C ALA A 511 -12.50 12.39 6.63
N ARG A 512 -11.42 13.14 6.87
CA ARG A 512 -11.26 14.08 7.98
C ARG A 512 -10.45 15.33 7.58
N GLY A 513 -10.42 16.32 8.47
CA GLY A 513 -9.54 17.48 8.38
C GLY A 513 -9.73 18.30 7.10
N ASP A 514 -8.66 18.45 6.34
CA ASP A 514 -8.67 19.19 5.08
C ASP A 514 -9.31 18.42 3.92
N ILE A 515 -9.45 17.10 4.02
CA ILE A 515 -10.13 16.29 3.00
C ILE A 515 -11.65 16.44 3.13
N TYR A 516 -12.14 16.37 4.37
CA TYR A 516 -13.56 16.52 4.68
C TYR A 516 -13.78 17.07 6.07
N ASN A 517 -14.69 18.02 6.19
CA ASN A 517 -15.34 18.37 7.43
C ASN A 517 -16.79 18.86 7.16
N ALA A 518 -17.64 18.78 8.18
CA ALA A 518 -19.07 19.06 8.06
C ALA A 518 -19.41 20.52 7.68
N GLU A 519 -18.47 21.46 7.81
CA GLU A 519 -18.67 22.90 7.55
C GLU A 519 -18.16 23.32 6.16
N MET A 520 -17.61 22.39 5.34
CA MET A 520 -17.16 22.70 3.99
C MET A 520 -18.30 23.21 3.12
N ASN A 521 -18.03 24.24 2.30
CA ASN A 521 -18.90 24.65 1.22
C ASN A 521 -18.84 23.66 0.04
N ASP A 522 -19.75 23.80 -0.92
CA ASP A 522 -19.83 22.88 -2.05
C ASP A 522 -18.56 22.88 -2.92
N GLU A 523 -17.90 24.04 -3.08
CA GLU A 523 -16.70 24.16 -3.91
C GLU A 523 -15.53 23.36 -3.34
N ASP A 524 -15.26 23.49 -2.04
CA ASP A 524 -14.18 22.75 -1.39
C ASP A 524 -14.55 21.26 -1.25
N LEU A 525 -15.81 20.95 -0.92
CA LEU A 525 -16.27 19.57 -0.82
C LEU A 525 -16.13 18.82 -2.16
N TYR A 526 -16.51 19.49 -3.27
CA TYR A 526 -16.40 18.88 -4.60
C TYR A 526 -14.93 18.78 -5.07
N ALA A 527 -14.10 19.79 -4.75
CA ALA A 527 -12.70 19.81 -5.13
C ALA A 527 -11.84 18.76 -4.39
N ARG A 528 -12.28 18.30 -3.23
CA ARG A 528 -11.55 17.41 -2.33
C ARG A 528 -12.24 16.03 -2.25
N LEU A 529 -13.05 15.76 -1.24
CA LEU A 529 -13.69 14.45 -1.07
C LEU A 529 -14.59 14.05 -2.26
N GLY A 530 -15.30 15.01 -2.87
CA GLY A 530 -16.12 14.74 -4.06
C GLY A 530 -15.29 14.23 -5.24
N MET A 531 -14.12 14.87 -5.49
CA MET A 531 -13.16 14.40 -6.50
C MET A 531 -12.68 12.97 -6.23
N VAL A 532 -12.33 12.67 -4.96
CA VAL A 532 -11.90 11.33 -4.57
C VAL A 532 -13.02 10.31 -4.77
N ILE A 533 -14.25 10.59 -4.32
CA ILE A 533 -15.40 9.69 -4.53
C ILE A 533 -15.65 9.47 -6.03
N GLY A 534 -15.57 10.53 -6.83
CA GLY A 534 -15.72 10.43 -8.28
C GLY A 534 -14.62 9.60 -8.93
N HIS A 535 -13.38 9.75 -8.47
CA HIS A 535 -12.22 8.96 -8.86
C HIS A 535 -12.45 7.47 -8.55
N GLU A 536 -12.79 7.12 -7.31
CA GLU A 536 -12.99 5.72 -6.89
C GLU A 536 -14.14 5.04 -7.64
N ILE A 537 -15.27 5.72 -7.82
CA ILE A 537 -16.39 5.16 -8.60
C ILE A 537 -15.98 4.89 -10.05
N SER A 538 -15.09 5.70 -10.62
CA SER A 538 -14.65 5.49 -12.00
C SER A 538 -13.79 4.25 -12.18
N HIS A 539 -13.12 3.78 -11.12
CA HIS A 539 -12.38 2.52 -11.15
C HIS A 539 -13.25 1.30 -11.45
N ALA A 540 -14.57 1.39 -11.24
CA ALA A 540 -15.50 0.36 -11.72
C ALA A 540 -15.42 0.17 -13.26
N PHE A 541 -14.94 1.17 -14.00
CA PHE A 541 -14.98 1.27 -15.45
C PHE A 541 -13.62 1.57 -16.10
N ASP A 542 -12.53 1.59 -15.34
CA ASP A 542 -11.17 1.73 -15.87
C ASP A 542 -10.67 0.44 -16.53
N SER A 543 -9.41 0.38 -16.96
CA SER A 543 -8.83 -0.78 -17.64
C SER A 543 -8.82 -2.07 -16.80
N THR A 544 -8.90 -1.94 -15.48
CA THR A 544 -8.95 -3.06 -14.52
C THR A 544 -10.39 -3.39 -14.15
N GLY A 545 -11.13 -2.44 -13.59
CA GLY A 545 -12.50 -2.67 -13.12
C GLY A 545 -13.48 -3.02 -14.24
N ALA A 546 -13.24 -2.54 -15.47
CA ALA A 546 -14.04 -2.90 -16.65
C ALA A 546 -14.00 -4.40 -16.99
N GLN A 547 -13.05 -5.17 -16.45
CA GLN A 547 -12.97 -6.62 -16.65
C GLN A 547 -13.93 -7.41 -15.73
N PHE A 548 -14.49 -6.76 -14.72
CA PHE A 548 -15.40 -7.38 -13.73
C PHE A 548 -16.84 -6.94 -13.97
N ASP A 549 -17.76 -7.89 -13.90
CA ASP A 549 -19.18 -7.61 -14.00
C ASP A 549 -19.75 -7.03 -12.67
N GLN A 550 -21.05 -6.73 -12.63
CA GLN A 550 -21.74 -6.19 -11.47
C GLN A 550 -21.71 -7.10 -10.22
N ASP A 551 -21.47 -8.39 -10.41
CA ASP A 551 -21.38 -9.38 -9.35
C ASP A 551 -19.94 -9.61 -8.86
N GLY A 552 -18.95 -8.91 -9.48
CA GLY A 552 -17.53 -9.04 -9.16
C GLY A 552 -16.85 -10.23 -9.83
N ASN A 553 -17.45 -10.82 -10.86
CA ASN A 553 -16.82 -11.87 -11.64
C ASN A 553 -16.00 -11.29 -12.76
N MET A 554 -14.80 -11.81 -12.99
CA MET A 554 -13.97 -11.46 -14.16
C MET A 554 -14.61 -12.03 -15.42
N LYS A 555 -15.33 -11.19 -16.12
CA LYS A 555 -16.14 -11.59 -17.27
C LYS A 555 -16.26 -10.45 -18.27
N GLN A 556 -16.07 -10.77 -19.57
CA GLN A 556 -16.32 -9.79 -20.62
C GLN A 556 -17.83 -9.47 -20.71
N TRP A 557 -18.20 -8.25 -20.38
CA TRP A 557 -19.55 -7.72 -20.43
C TRP A 557 -19.71 -6.56 -21.44
N TRP A 558 -18.57 -6.09 -21.99
CA TRP A 558 -18.54 -5.11 -23.06
C TRP A 558 -18.78 -5.80 -24.41
N THR A 559 -19.32 -5.07 -25.38
CA THR A 559 -19.22 -5.51 -26.77
C THR A 559 -17.78 -5.37 -27.26
N ASP A 560 -17.37 -6.18 -28.24
CA ASP A 560 -16.01 -6.11 -28.81
C ASP A 560 -15.71 -4.72 -29.41
N GLU A 561 -16.73 -4.06 -29.98
CA GLU A 561 -16.62 -2.72 -30.57
C GLU A 561 -16.38 -1.67 -29.47
N ASP A 562 -17.13 -1.70 -28.38
CA ASP A 562 -17.03 -0.75 -27.29
C ASP A 562 -15.70 -0.92 -26.53
N TRP A 563 -15.29 -2.17 -26.32
CA TRP A 563 -14.00 -2.48 -25.71
C TRP A 563 -12.82 -1.94 -26.53
N ALA A 564 -12.87 -2.10 -27.87
CA ALA A 564 -11.85 -1.57 -28.75
C ALA A 564 -11.82 -0.04 -28.72
N ALA A 565 -12.97 0.62 -28.70
CA ALA A 565 -13.09 2.08 -28.62
C ALA A 565 -12.58 2.62 -27.26
N PHE A 566 -12.83 1.92 -26.16
CA PHE A 566 -12.31 2.24 -24.85
C PHE A 566 -10.77 2.06 -24.78
N SER A 567 -10.27 0.95 -25.32
CA SER A 567 -8.83 0.67 -25.36
C SER A 567 -8.05 1.71 -26.19
N GLU A 568 -8.62 2.19 -27.31
CA GLU A 568 -8.01 3.28 -28.11
C GLU A 568 -7.89 4.58 -27.30
N ARG A 569 -8.89 4.90 -26.47
CA ARG A 569 -8.85 6.08 -25.59
C ARG A 569 -7.77 5.97 -24.51
N ASN A 570 -7.65 4.80 -23.91
CA ASN A 570 -6.59 4.52 -22.93
C ASN A 570 -5.20 4.61 -23.55
N GLU A 571 -5.00 4.08 -24.76
CA GLU A 571 -3.72 4.21 -25.46
C GLU A 571 -3.38 5.67 -25.78
N LYS A 572 -4.37 6.49 -26.18
CA LYS A 572 -4.17 7.93 -26.38
C LYS A 572 -3.72 8.62 -25.09
N LEU A 573 -4.25 8.22 -23.94
CA LEU A 573 -3.84 8.73 -22.62
C LEU A 573 -2.40 8.30 -22.29
N ASN A 574 -2.04 7.06 -22.58
CA ASN A 574 -0.69 6.56 -22.41
C ASN A 574 0.33 7.35 -23.26
N GLU A 575 0.02 7.58 -24.54
CA GLU A 575 0.84 8.41 -25.43
C GLU A 575 0.95 9.88 -24.97
N TYR A 576 -0.04 10.37 -24.24
CA TYR A 576 0.03 11.70 -23.63
C TYR A 576 1.07 11.72 -22.49
N PHE A 577 1.04 10.75 -21.56
CA PHE A 577 1.98 10.68 -20.43
C PHE A 577 3.41 10.39 -20.85
N LYS A 578 3.67 9.65 -21.95
CA LYS A 578 5.02 9.43 -22.51
C LYS A 578 5.76 10.71 -22.90
N LYS A 579 5.06 11.84 -23.03
CA LYS A 579 5.67 13.16 -23.36
C LYS A 579 6.07 13.94 -22.11
N ILE A 580 5.82 13.41 -20.92
CA ILE A 580 6.05 14.09 -19.65
C ILE A 580 7.29 13.49 -18.99
N HIS A 581 8.24 14.34 -18.66
CA HIS A 581 9.48 13.94 -18.01
C HIS A 581 9.66 14.78 -16.74
N PRO A 582 9.63 14.17 -15.54
CA PRO A 582 9.86 14.89 -14.28
C PRO A 582 11.19 15.67 -14.26
N TRP A 583 12.24 15.12 -14.89
CA TRP A 583 13.50 15.80 -15.22
C TRP A 583 14.16 15.10 -16.41
N GLU A 584 15.22 15.69 -16.95
CA GLU A 584 15.92 15.11 -18.11
C GLU A 584 16.43 13.69 -17.79
N GLY A 585 15.99 12.73 -18.59
CA GLY A 585 16.36 11.32 -18.46
C GLY A 585 15.51 10.50 -17.48
N GLN A 586 14.45 11.08 -16.90
CA GLN A 586 13.47 10.35 -16.09
C GLN A 586 12.13 10.26 -16.81
N ASP A 587 11.73 9.05 -17.12
CA ASP A 587 10.42 8.74 -17.66
C ASP A 587 9.46 8.37 -16.53
N LEU A 588 8.16 8.47 -16.80
CA LEU A 588 7.11 7.92 -15.97
C LEU A 588 6.82 6.48 -16.41
N ALA A 589 6.42 5.62 -15.49
CA ALA A 589 5.96 4.28 -15.83
C ALA A 589 4.74 4.30 -16.78
N GLU A 590 4.61 3.30 -17.62
CA GLU A 590 3.54 3.20 -18.64
C GLU A 590 2.14 2.92 -18.06
N ASN A 591 2.02 2.70 -16.76
CA ASN A 591 0.79 2.29 -16.08
C ASN A 591 -0.03 3.45 -15.47
N LYS A 592 0.27 4.71 -15.81
CA LYS A 592 -0.45 5.90 -15.29
C LYS A 592 -1.89 6.02 -15.76
N THR A 593 -2.32 5.22 -16.73
CA THR A 593 -3.60 5.44 -17.44
C THR A 593 -4.83 5.16 -16.59
N GLY A 594 -4.81 4.16 -15.70
CA GLY A 594 -5.94 3.86 -14.81
C GLY A 594 -6.25 5.04 -13.91
N GLU A 595 -5.26 5.50 -13.16
CA GLU A 595 -5.35 6.60 -12.23
C GLU A 595 -5.67 7.96 -12.89
N ALA A 596 -5.01 8.24 -14.03
CA ALA A 596 -5.30 9.45 -14.78
C ALA A 596 -6.70 9.45 -15.41
N CYS A 597 -7.20 8.30 -15.83
CA CYS A 597 -8.58 8.11 -16.28
C CYS A 597 -9.56 8.41 -15.12
N ALA A 598 -9.26 7.92 -13.93
CA ALA A 598 -10.06 8.13 -12.74
C ALA A 598 -10.09 9.61 -12.33
N ASP A 599 -8.94 10.30 -12.33
CA ASP A 599 -8.89 11.75 -12.08
C ASP A 599 -9.72 12.56 -13.08
N MET A 600 -9.64 12.25 -14.39
CA MET A 600 -10.42 12.95 -15.40
C MET A 600 -11.92 12.66 -15.28
N SER A 601 -12.30 11.43 -14.94
CA SER A 601 -13.69 11.03 -14.76
C SER A 601 -14.30 11.69 -13.52
N GLY A 602 -13.56 11.71 -12.40
CA GLY A 602 -13.94 12.46 -11.20
C GLY A 602 -14.12 13.95 -11.46
N MET A 603 -13.18 14.58 -12.17
CA MET A 603 -13.29 16.00 -12.55
C MET A 603 -14.52 16.26 -13.44
N LYS A 604 -14.78 15.43 -14.44
CA LYS A 604 -15.99 15.53 -15.27
C LYS A 604 -17.26 15.46 -14.44
N CYS A 605 -17.33 14.51 -13.51
CA CYS A 605 -18.45 14.36 -12.60
C CYS A 605 -18.66 15.62 -11.75
N MET A 606 -17.60 16.13 -11.10
CA MET A 606 -17.68 17.33 -10.27
C MET A 606 -18.06 18.58 -11.05
N LEU A 607 -17.53 18.78 -12.26
CA LEU A 607 -17.91 19.90 -13.13
C LEU A 607 -19.40 19.86 -13.53
N ARG A 608 -19.95 18.66 -13.76
CA ARG A 608 -21.39 18.49 -14.06
C ARG A 608 -22.26 18.77 -12.83
N MET A 609 -21.83 18.32 -11.65
CA MET A 609 -22.51 18.64 -10.38
C MET A 609 -22.47 20.15 -10.10
N ALA A 610 -21.31 20.77 -10.29
CA ALA A 610 -21.11 22.21 -10.14
C ALA A 610 -22.02 23.03 -11.05
N ALA A 611 -22.20 22.60 -12.31
CA ALA A 611 -23.06 23.26 -13.27
C ALA A 611 -24.55 23.28 -12.86
N LYS A 612 -24.99 22.45 -11.94
CA LYS A 612 -26.34 22.40 -11.37
C LYS A 612 -26.54 23.36 -10.18
N LYS A 613 -25.44 23.97 -9.69
CA LYS A 613 -25.46 24.87 -8.52
C LYS A 613 -25.47 26.33 -8.96
N ASP A 614 -26.49 27.09 -8.56
CA ASP A 614 -26.55 28.52 -8.82
C ASP A 614 -25.44 29.26 -8.05
N GLY A 615 -24.61 30.03 -8.78
CA GLY A 615 -23.59 30.88 -8.18
C GLY A 615 -22.33 30.13 -7.71
N PHE A 616 -22.10 28.93 -8.22
CA PHE A 616 -20.88 28.13 -7.90
C PHE A 616 -19.61 28.89 -8.28
N ASP A 617 -18.66 28.97 -7.36
CA ASP A 617 -17.38 29.66 -7.55
C ASP A 617 -16.32 28.73 -8.16
N TYR A 618 -16.22 28.75 -9.49
CA TYR A 618 -15.24 27.93 -10.22
C TYR A 618 -13.79 28.30 -9.91
N ASP A 619 -13.45 29.59 -9.60
CA ASP A 619 -12.08 29.93 -9.20
C ASP A 619 -11.71 29.25 -7.88
N ARG A 620 -12.62 29.29 -6.90
CA ARG A 620 -12.43 28.60 -5.63
C ARG A 620 -12.30 27.09 -5.83
N PHE A 621 -13.16 26.48 -6.63
CA PHE A 621 -13.15 25.05 -6.91
C PHE A 621 -11.81 24.59 -7.50
N PHE A 622 -11.36 25.22 -8.60
CA PHE A 622 -10.10 24.82 -9.25
C PHE A 622 -8.88 25.07 -8.38
N ARG A 623 -8.86 26.18 -7.61
CA ARG A 623 -7.76 26.45 -6.67
C ARG A 623 -7.78 25.49 -5.48
N SER A 624 -8.95 25.14 -4.96
CA SER A 624 -9.09 24.14 -3.89
C SER A 624 -8.62 22.76 -4.34
N TYR A 625 -8.89 22.40 -5.61
CA TYR A 625 -8.35 21.16 -6.21
C TYR A 625 -6.83 21.18 -6.33
N ALA A 626 -6.26 22.29 -6.77
CA ALA A 626 -4.80 22.43 -6.82
C ALA A 626 -4.15 22.41 -5.42
N ASP A 627 -4.79 23.07 -4.45
CA ASP A 627 -4.35 23.11 -3.05
C ASP A 627 -4.45 21.73 -2.39
N PHE A 628 -5.49 20.97 -2.67
CA PHE A 628 -5.65 19.59 -2.18
C PHE A 628 -4.44 18.71 -2.55
N TRP A 629 -3.93 18.84 -3.76
CA TRP A 629 -2.76 18.10 -4.24
C TRP A 629 -1.42 18.80 -3.94
N MET A 630 -1.41 19.89 -3.16
CA MET A 630 -0.17 20.58 -2.80
C MET A 630 0.68 19.69 -1.88
N GLU A 631 1.80 19.19 -2.39
CA GLU A 631 2.60 18.21 -1.68
C GLU A 631 4.09 18.30 -2.06
N LYS A 632 4.95 17.93 -1.12
CA LYS A 632 6.40 17.73 -1.33
C LYS A 632 6.82 16.35 -0.89
N GLY A 633 7.79 15.76 -1.60
CA GLY A 633 8.39 14.48 -1.29
C GLY A 633 9.91 14.50 -1.35
N THR A 634 10.53 13.57 -0.62
CA THR A 634 11.96 13.29 -0.72
C THR A 634 12.30 12.73 -2.10
N LEU A 635 13.58 12.68 -2.44
CA LEU A 635 14.02 12.11 -3.71
C LEU A 635 13.61 10.64 -3.85
N THR A 636 13.71 9.87 -2.77
CA THR A 636 13.33 8.44 -2.75
C THR A 636 11.86 8.25 -3.09
N ILE A 637 10.95 8.97 -2.40
CA ILE A 637 9.53 8.84 -2.69
C ILE A 637 9.18 9.38 -4.08
N THR A 638 9.91 10.38 -4.58
CA THR A 638 9.69 10.90 -5.93
C THR A 638 10.02 9.84 -6.99
N TYR A 639 11.07 9.05 -6.82
CA TYR A 639 11.36 7.90 -7.69
C TYR A 639 10.28 6.83 -7.59
N ILE A 640 9.81 6.51 -6.37
CA ILE A 640 8.70 5.56 -6.18
C ILE A 640 7.46 6.03 -6.95
N TYR A 641 7.08 7.31 -6.85
CA TYR A 641 5.95 7.87 -7.61
C TYR A 641 6.18 7.90 -9.13
N CYS A 642 7.43 7.99 -9.61
CA CYS A 642 7.68 7.87 -11.04
C CYS A 642 7.35 6.46 -11.57
N ASP A 643 7.58 5.43 -10.75
CA ASP A 643 7.34 4.03 -11.09
C ASP A 643 5.93 3.53 -10.66
N ASP A 644 5.24 4.25 -9.77
CA ASP A 644 3.89 3.94 -9.30
C ASP A 644 2.83 4.22 -10.38
N GLU A 645 1.61 3.71 -10.21
CA GLU A 645 0.48 3.96 -11.13
C GLU A 645 -0.12 5.37 -10.96
N HIS A 646 0.04 6.00 -9.79
CA HIS A 646 -0.44 7.35 -9.57
C HIS A 646 0.48 8.39 -10.23
N PRO A 647 -0.04 9.34 -11.00
CA PRO A 647 0.74 10.48 -11.43
C PRO A 647 1.20 11.34 -10.24
N LEU A 648 2.39 11.93 -10.34
CA LEU A 648 2.86 12.90 -9.35
C LEU A 648 1.83 14.01 -9.10
N PRO A 649 1.70 14.56 -7.88
CA PRO A 649 0.63 15.48 -7.48
C PRO A 649 0.41 16.66 -8.45
N TYR A 650 1.49 17.32 -8.91
CA TYR A 650 1.36 18.41 -9.88
C TYR A 650 0.83 17.95 -11.25
N LEU A 651 1.06 16.70 -11.61
CA LEU A 651 0.54 16.10 -12.84
C LEU A 651 -0.95 15.75 -12.69
N ARG A 652 -1.37 15.25 -11.52
CA ARG A 652 -2.81 15.01 -11.25
C ARG A 652 -3.64 16.27 -11.47
N VAL A 653 -3.10 17.46 -11.15
CA VAL A 653 -3.77 18.73 -11.38
C VAL A 653 -3.66 19.19 -12.83
N ASN A 654 -2.43 19.38 -13.31
CA ASN A 654 -2.22 20.02 -14.61
C ASN A 654 -2.71 19.16 -15.78
N CYS A 655 -2.42 17.84 -15.76
CA CYS A 655 -2.84 16.94 -16.84
C CYS A 655 -4.36 16.75 -16.88
N THR A 656 -5.01 16.72 -15.72
CA THR A 656 -6.47 16.60 -15.63
C THR A 656 -7.16 17.88 -16.14
N LEU A 657 -6.76 19.04 -15.62
CA LEU A 657 -7.43 20.29 -15.95
C LEU A 657 -7.31 20.69 -17.43
N GLN A 658 -6.19 20.36 -18.11
CA GLN A 658 -6.01 20.60 -19.55
C GLN A 658 -7.08 19.94 -20.43
N GLN A 659 -7.77 18.92 -19.93
CA GLN A 659 -8.73 18.14 -20.70
C GLN A 659 -10.10 18.85 -20.82
N PHE A 660 -10.36 19.92 -20.03
CA PHE A 660 -11.69 20.49 -19.87
C PHE A 660 -11.81 21.93 -20.41
N ASP A 661 -12.73 22.13 -21.36
CA ASP A 661 -13.07 23.48 -21.87
C ASP A 661 -13.50 24.43 -20.76
N GLN A 662 -14.25 23.95 -19.75
CA GLN A 662 -14.69 24.78 -18.62
C GLN A 662 -13.52 25.44 -17.88
N PHE A 663 -12.42 24.72 -17.70
CA PHE A 663 -11.21 25.25 -17.08
C PHE A 663 -10.47 26.22 -18.02
N LEU A 664 -10.27 25.82 -19.27
CA LEU A 664 -9.53 26.62 -20.25
C LEU A 664 -10.24 27.96 -20.54
N ASP A 665 -11.55 27.90 -20.74
CA ASP A 665 -12.38 29.08 -21.00
C ASP A 665 -12.44 30.00 -19.78
N PHE A 666 -12.56 29.43 -18.56
CA PHE A 666 -12.64 30.20 -17.32
C PHE A 666 -11.43 31.07 -17.10
N TYR A 667 -10.23 30.52 -17.31
CA TYR A 667 -8.97 31.25 -17.16
C TYR A 667 -8.45 31.92 -18.45
N GLY A 668 -9.15 31.76 -19.58
CA GLY A 668 -8.80 32.35 -20.88
C GLY A 668 -7.52 31.75 -21.46
N ILE A 669 -7.26 30.46 -21.18
CA ILE A 669 -6.10 29.69 -21.66
C ILE A 669 -6.25 29.40 -23.16
N LYS A 670 -5.21 29.61 -23.95
CA LYS A 670 -5.27 29.59 -25.41
C LYS A 670 -4.02 28.94 -26.02
N GLU A 671 -4.09 28.66 -27.32
CA GLU A 671 -2.94 28.15 -28.09
C GLU A 671 -1.66 28.97 -27.85
N GLY A 672 -0.58 28.27 -27.48
CA GLY A 672 0.70 28.82 -27.09
C GLY A 672 0.98 28.83 -25.59
N ASP A 673 -0.05 28.74 -24.74
CA ASP A 673 0.08 28.57 -23.29
C ASP A 673 0.40 27.09 -22.96
N LYS A 674 1.20 26.80 -21.94
CA LYS A 674 1.58 25.42 -21.59
C LYS A 674 0.40 24.60 -21.06
N MET A 675 -0.56 25.26 -20.41
CA MET A 675 -1.78 24.62 -19.96
C MET A 675 -2.81 24.39 -21.09
N TYR A 676 -2.54 24.88 -22.32
CA TYR A 676 -3.44 24.62 -23.44
C TYR A 676 -3.16 23.25 -24.06
N LEU A 677 -4.21 22.45 -24.19
CA LEU A 677 -4.23 21.22 -24.96
C LEU A 677 -5.27 21.35 -26.08
N ALA A 678 -4.84 21.12 -27.32
CA ALA A 678 -5.71 21.24 -28.47
C ALA A 678 -6.85 20.18 -28.39
N PRO A 679 -8.08 20.50 -28.85
CA PRO A 679 -9.21 19.57 -28.74
C PRO A 679 -8.95 18.18 -29.30
N GLU A 680 -8.19 18.08 -30.41
CA GLU A 680 -7.78 16.81 -31.04
C GLU A 680 -6.78 16.00 -30.21
N ASP A 681 -6.03 16.66 -29.33
CA ASP A 681 -5.06 16.00 -28.44
C ASP A 681 -5.66 15.60 -27.10
N ARG A 682 -6.83 16.14 -26.75
CA ARG A 682 -7.51 15.83 -25.48
C ARG A 682 -8.03 14.39 -25.49
N VAL A 683 -8.01 13.81 -24.32
CA VAL A 683 -8.55 12.47 -24.09
C VAL A 683 -9.93 12.61 -23.45
N ASN A 684 -10.95 12.16 -24.14
CA ASN A 684 -12.31 12.04 -23.58
C ASN A 684 -12.58 10.54 -23.36
N ILE A 685 -12.44 10.12 -22.11
CA ILE A 685 -12.65 8.71 -21.76
C ILE A 685 -14.14 8.37 -21.82
N TRP A 686 -15.00 9.26 -21.30
CA TRP A 686 -16.46 9.08 -21.23
C TRP A 686 -17.23 10.12 -22.03
#